data_4675de4c9fd927615e96faa62f381ab0
#
_entry.id   4675de4c9fd927615e96faa62f381ab0
#
_cell.length_a   1.000
_cell.length_b   1.000
_cell.length_c   1.000
_cell.angle_alpha   90.00
_cell.angle_beta   90.00
_cell.angle_gamma   90.00
#
_symmetry.space_group_name_H-M   'P 1'
#
loop_
_entity.id
_entity.type
_entity.pdbx_description
1 polymer ?
#
loop_
_entity_poly.entity_id
_entity_poly.type
_entity_poly.pdbx_seq_one_letter_code
_entity_poly.pdbx_strand_id
1 'polypeptide(L)'
;SFAGAAETFLNVRGRDGLLKAIHNCFASLFTDRAINYRTQLGYDNLKIALSVGVQPMVRSDVASSGVIFTLDTESGFRDVVEITSAYGLGEFVVQGVVTPDEWTVFKPTLLSGHKAIINRQIGSKEVKLIYAGGTRTTKSESVSAAEREKFSLTDEEVLKLARWACSIEKHYSTLAGHARPMDIEWAKDGITGELFVVQARPETVHSAKKHEAYSESYKLKEKPSAPLVSGQAVGTRIGAGRVRVVRDVSELSKVETGDVLAAPNTNPDWEPVMKRVAAIVTDSGGRTAHAAIISRELGLPCVVGCGNATEILKDGDEVTVCCAEGATGNVYAGKLAFEIEREDFSNVPPTQTKIMFNVADPSQAFSLSMMPNDGVGLARLEFIINNHIGVHPMALVKFPNLTDRTAVKKISEILSGENPGEFFVRRLAEGIGKIAAAFYPKPVIVRTSDFKTNEYAKLLGGSEFEPAEENPMLGFRGASRYTDERYRAGFALECAALKRVRDEMGLTNVKVMIPFCRTVKEAEKVVAEMAKNSLRQGENDLEIYAMCELPSNVVRAADFLRIFDGYSIGSNDLTQLVLGIDRDSGTIAGLFDEDDAAVKDMISAVIKAARAAKKPIGICGQAPSDKPEFAAWLVREGITSISLNPDSAIKTALVIAKAETDLSGQFQTMKNT
;
A
#
# COMPACT_ATOMS: atom_id res chain seq x y z
N SER A 1 23.32 -12.51 6.47
CA SER A 1 23.60 -11.22 7.10
C SER A 1 24.20 -11.45 8.50
N PHE A 2 25.20 -10.69 8.88
CA PHE A 2 25.74 -10.68 10.24
C PHE A 2 25.19 -9.49 11.05
N ALA A 3 23.99 -9.03 10.72
CA ALA A 3 23.35 -7.90 11.38
C ALA A 3 23.21 -8.16 12.88
N GLY A 4 23.67 -7.23 13.70
CA GLY A 4 23.65 -7.35 15.16
C GLY A 4 24.62 -8.37 15.78
N ALA A 5 25.49 -9.02 15.00
CA ALA A 5 26.47 -9.99 15.51
C ALA A 5 27.70 -9.34 16.20
N ALA A 6 27.98 -8.07 15.91
CA ALA A 6 29.05 -7.28 16.51
C ALA A 6 28.48 -6.01 17.15
N GLU A 7 29.18 -5.46 18.15
CA GLU A 7 28.74 -4.26 18.86
C GLU A 7 29.30 -2.98 18.25
N THR A 8 28.53 -1.90 18.40
CA THR A 8 28.90 -0.52 18.03
C THR A 8 28.94 0.35 19.29
N PHE A 9 29.97 1.17 19.41
CA PHE A 9 30.15 2.08 20.54
C PHE A 9 30.03 3.54 20.07
N LEU A 10 29.05 4.26 20.60
CA LEU A 10 28.72 5.64 20.23
C LEU A 10 29.33 6.65 21.19
N ASN A 11 29.58 7.89 20.73
CA ASN A 11 30.10 9.01 21.51
C ASN A 11 31.41 8.66 22.25
N VAL A 12 32.29 7.89 21.61
CA VAL A 12 33.60 7.55 22.14
C VAL A 12 34.51 8.77 22.09
N ARG A 13 35.21 9.06 23.20
CA ARG A 13 36.06 10.25 23.32
C ARG A 13 37.44 9.91 23.86
N GLY A 14 38.44 10.58 23.32
CA GLY A 14 39.85 10.47 23.73
C GLY A 14 40.49 9.13 23.32
N ARG A 15 41.83 9.10 23.43
CA ARG A 15 42.65 7.94 23.01
C ARG A 15 42.30 6.66 23.78
N ASP A 16 42.21 6.74 25.09
CA ASP A 16 42.00 5.56 25.94
C ASP A 16 40.57 5.00 25.77
N GLY A 17 39.56 5.89 25.61
CA GLY A 17 38.21 5.53 25.27
C GLY A 17 38.15 4.82 23.93
N LEU A 18 38.84 5.30 22.90
CA LEU A 18 38.90 4.70 21.57
C LEU A 18 39.54 3.31 21.60
N LEU A 19 40.69 3.14 22.28
CA LEU A 19 41.36 1.86 22.39
C LEU A 19 40.48 0.84 23.13
N LYS A 20 39.79 1.25 24.19
CA LYS A 20 38.85 0.40 24.90
C LYS A 20 37.66 -0.01 24.03
N ALA A 21 37.09 0.90 23.25
CA ALA A 21 36.00 0.63 22.33
C ALA A 21 36.42 -0.37 21.25
N ILE A 22 37.62 -0.21 20.66
CA ILE A 22 38.17 -1.16 19.68
C ILE A 22 38.31 -2.56 20.30
N HIS A 23 38.88 -2.68 21.50
CA HIS A 23 38.99 -3.96 22.20
C HIS A 23 37.61 -4.59 22.46
N ASN A 24 36.64 -3.78 22.86
CA ASN A 24 35.28 -4.27 23.10
C ASN A 24 34.60 -4.72 21.80
N CYS A 25 34.83 -4.04 20.67
CA CYS A 25 34.36 -4.52 19.35
C CYS A 25 34.92 -5.91 19.02
N PHE A 26 36.21 -6.14 19.23
CA PHE A 26 36.79 -7.49 19.04
C PHE A 26 36.22 -8.50 20.04
N ALA A 27 36.01 -8.12 21.29
CA ALA A 27 35.43 -8.98 22.31
C ALA A 27 33.97 -9.39 21.99
N SER A 28 33.23 -8.52 21.28
CA SER A 28 31.84 -8.80 20.90
C SER A 28 31.70 -10.00 19.95
N LEU A 29 32.76 -10.41 19.25
CA LEU A 29 32.80 -11.66 18.48
C LEU A 29 32.59 -12.91 19.35
N PHE A 30 32.92 -12.85 20.62
CA PHE A 30 32.92 -13.99 21.56
C PHE A 30 31.78 -13.91 22.55
N THR A 31 30.78 -13.08 22.33
CA THR A 31 29.52 -13.14 23.08
C THR A 31 28.75 -14.42 22.75
N ASP A 32 27.97 -14.95 23.68
CA ASP A 32 27.16 -16.15 23.51
C ASP A 32 26.26 -16.03 22.27
N ARG A 33 25.69 -14.84 22.02
CA ARG A 33 24.89 -14.53 20.85
C ARG A 33 25.67 -14.70 19.55
N ALA A 34 26.85 -14.08 19.47
CA ALA A 34 27.67 -14.12 18.26
C ALA A 34 28.19 -15.53 17.93
N ILE A 35 28.57 -16.28 18.97
CA ILE A 35 29.02 -17.67 18.84
C ILE A 35 27.86 -18.56 18.38
N ASN A 36 26.70 -18.48 19.03
CA ASN A 36 25.51 -19.28 18.69
C ASN A 36 25.04 -19.02 17.26
N TYR A 37 24.94 -17.76 16.84
CA TYR A 37 24.57 -17.37 15.49
C TYR A 37 25.51 -17.96 14.41
N ARG A 38 26.82 -17.86 14.61
CA ARG A 38 27.79 -18.44 13.69
C ARG A 38 27.75 -19.95 13.65
N THR A 39 27.61 -20.59 14.81
CA THR A 39 27.49 -22.06 14.91
C THR A 39 26.27 -22.58 14.14
N GLN A 40 25.11 -21.89 14.24
CA GLN A 40 23.91 -22.24 13.48
C GLN A 40 24.10 -22.11 11.96
N LEU A 41 24.93 -21.17 11.51
CA LEU A 41 25.27 -20.98 10.11
C LEU A 41 26.42 -21.85 9.61
N GLY A 42 27.00 -22.71 10.46
CA GLY A 42 28.09 -23.61 10.12
C GLY A 42 29.46 -22.93 10.00
N TYR A 43 29.63 -21.71 10.53
CA TYR A 43 30.93 -21.03 10.53
C TYR A 43 31.82 -21.49 11.67
N ASP A 44 33.12 -21.61 11.39
CA ASP A 44 34.15 -21.88 12.40
C ASP A 44 34.40 -20.60 13.23
N ASN A 45 34.05 -20.66 14.51
CA ASN A 45 34.17 -19.53 15.44
C ASN A 45 35.59 -19.00 15.62
N LEU A 46 36.62 -19.80 15.34
CA LEU A 46 38.03 -19.41 15.49
C LEU A 46 38.65 -18.80 14.22
N LYS A 47 37.99 -18.94 13.08
CA LYS A 47 38.49 -18.43 11.79
C LYS A 47 37.87 -17.10 11.35
N ILE A 48 36.98 -16.52 12.15
CA ILE A 48 36.35 -15.24 11.84
C ILE A 48 37.25 -14.08 12.26
N ALA A 49 37.38 -13.10 11.36
CA ALA A 49 38.02 -11.82 11.61
C ALA A 49 36.99 -10.68 11.55
N LEU A 50 37.20 -9.66 12.35
CA LEU A 50 36.42 -8.42 12.36
C LEU A 50 37.32 -7.23 12.05
N SER A 51 36.90 -6.36 11.15
CA SER A 51 37.47 -5.04 10.97
C SER A 51 36.68 -4.02 11.82
N VAL A 52 37.38 -3.18 12.53
CA VAL A 52 36.76 -2.09 13.33
C VAL A 52 36.90 -0.78 12.57
N GLY A 53 35.77 -0.21 12.14
CA GLY A 53 35.69 1.12 11.55
C GLY A 53 35.57 2.20 12.64
N VAL A 54 36.36 3.26 12.53
CA VAL A 54 36.27 4.43 13.40
C VAL A 54 35.78 5.60 12.54
N GLN A 55 34.61 6.14 12.87
CA GLN A 55 33.97 7.22 12.12
C GLN A 55 33.75 8.45 13.01
N PRO A 56 33.85 9.68 12.47
CA PRO A 56 33.34 10.87 13.15
C PRO A 56 31.84 10.71 13.41
N MET A 57 31.40 11.08 14.61
CA MET A 57 29.99 11.06 14.96
C MET A 57 29.25 12.20 14.26
N VAL A 58 28.20 11.86 13.51
CA VAL A 58 27.23 12.84 13.01
C VAL A 58 26.35 13.30 14.17
N ARG A 59 26.11 14.60 14.31
CA ARG A 59 25.38 15.21 15.42
C ARG A 59 23.86 15.04 15.27
N SER A 60 23.42 13.82 14.98
CA SER A 60 22.00 13.49 14.91
C SER A 60 21.30 13.49 16.28
N ASP A 61 22.05 13.47 17.37
CA ASP A 61 21.53 13.68 18.73
C ASP A 61 20.70 14.96 18.88
N VAL A 62 20.94 15.98 18.04
CA VAL A 62 20.18 17.24 17.96
C VAL A 62 19.44 17.42 16.63
N ALA A 63 19.27 16.36 15.88
CA ALA A 63 18.51 16.31 14.61
C ALA A 63 17.77 14.98 14.46
N SER A 64 17.98 14.28 13.34
CA SER A 64 17.29 13.01 13.03
C SER A 64 18.22 12.01 12.35
N SER A 65 17.82 10.75 12.36
CA SER A 65 18.51 9.65 11.71
C SER A 65 17.52 8.54 11.36
N GLY A 66 17.94 7.58 10.56
CA GLY A 66 17.07 6.48 10.18
C GLY A 66 17.71 5.47 9.23
N VAL A 67 16.87 4.67 8.60
CA VAL A 67 17.29 3.65 7.64
C VAL A 67 16.56 3.83 6.31
N ILE A 68 17.19 3.31 5.25
CA ILE A 68 16.66 3.32 3.89
C ILE A 68 16.77 1.91 3.32
N PHE A 69 15.67 1.43 2.74
CA PHE A 69 15.69 0.23 1.91
C PHE A 69 15.42 0.61 0.45
N THR A 70 16.17 0.00 -0.47
CA THR A 70 15.96 0.24 -1.91
C THR A 70 14.97 -0.76 -2.53
N LEU A 71 14.00 -1.20 -1.77
CA LEU A 71 12.83 -1.99 -2.17
C LEU A 71 11.74 -1.84 -1.10
N ASP A 72 10.51 -2.25 -1.44
CA ASP A 72 9.46 -2.45 -0.44
C ASP A 72 9.77 -3.69 0.39
N THR A 73 9.94 -3.51 1.69
CA THR A 73 10.37 -4.57 2.60
C THR A 73 9.29 -5.62 2.88
N GLU A 74 8.03 -5.36 2.49
CA GLU A 74 6.93 -6.33 2.63
C GLU A 74 6.81 -7.25 1.41
N SER A 75 6.66 -6.65 0.22
CA SER A 75 6.45 -7.41 -1.02
C SER A 75 7.74 -7.78 -1.74
N GLY A 76 8.83 -7.04 -1.52
CA GLY A 76 10.05 -7.13 -2.31
C GLY A 76 9.97 -6.34 -3.63
N PHE A 77 8.97 -5.46 -3.80
CA PHE A 77 8.83 -4.60 -4.96
C PHE A 77 10.05 -3.68 -5.10
N ARG A 78 10.72 -3.70 -6.26
CA ARG A 78 12.06 -3.12 -6.43
C ARG A 78 12.09 -1.66 -6.87
N ASP A 79 10.99 -1.12 -7.38
CA ASP A 79 10.98 0.22 -7.96
C ASP A 79 10.68 1.32 -6.96
N VAL A 80 10.87 1.06 -5.67
CA VAL A 80 10.72 2.05 -4.60
C VAL A 80 11.94 2.14 -3.69
N VAL A 81 12.05 3.27 -3.01
CA VAL A 81 12.93 3.50 -1.88
C VAL A 81 12.05 3.76 -0.66
N GLU A 82 12.22 2.98 0.39
CA GLU A 82 11.59 3.21 1.70
C GLU A 82 12.56 3.92 2.62
N ILE A 83 12.13 5.01 3.23
CA ILE A 83 12.94 5.84 4.12
C ILE A 83 12.21 5.95 5.45
N THR A 84 12.91 5.65 6.55
CA THR A 84 12.42 5.91 7.90
C THR A 84 13.26 6.98 8.57
N SER A 85 12.65 7.72 9.51
CA SER A 85 13.31 8.78 10.26
C SER A 85 12.72 8.96 11.66
N ALA A 86 13.59 9.13 12.65
CA ALA A 86 13.21 9.59 13.98
C ALA A 86 14.23 10.58 14.51
N TYR A 87 13.84 11.33 15.52
CA TYR A 87 14.77 12.25 16.21
C TYR A 87 15.83 11.48 16.98
N GLY A 88 17.04 12.05 17.04
CA GLY A 88 18.16 11.50 17.79
C GLY A 88 19.05 10.53 17.00
N LEU A 89 19.83 9.74 17.74
CA LEU A 89 20.77 8.76 17.20
C LEU A 89 20.01 7.53 16.65
N GLY A 90 20.48 6.95 15.54
CA GLY A 90 19.82 5.89 14.77
C GLY A 90 19.62 4.57 15.51
N GLU A 91 20.32 4.34 16.60
CA GLU A 91 20.23 3.10 17.39
C GLU A 91 18.79 2.78 17.82
N PHE A 92 18.00 3.79 18.21
CA PHE A 92 16.59 3.57 18.60
C PHE A 92 15.66 3.20 17.43
N VAL A 93 15.99 3.65 16.23
CA VAL A 93 15.27 3.22 15.01
C VAL A 93 15.59 1.77 14.69
N VAL A 94 16.88 1.41 14.67
CA VAL A 94 17.35 0.05 14.34
C VAL A 94 16.87 -0.96 15.37
N GLN A 95 16.88 -0.61 16.67
CA GLN A 95 16.39 -1.48 17.74
C GLN A 95 14.86 -1.53 17.86
N GLY A 96 14.11 -0.70 17.11
CA GLY A 96 12.64 -0.66 17.20
C GLY A 96 12.10 -0.07 18.50
N VAL A 97 12.90 0.72 19.22
CA VAL A 97 12.47 1.42 20.43
C VAL A 97 11.48 2.53 20.13
N VAL A 98 11.57 3.10 18.93
CA VAL A 98 10.74 4.20 18.47
C VAL A 98 9.99 3.83 17.19
N THR A 99 8.75 4.32 17.05
CA THR A 99 8.00 4.24 15.79
C THR A 99 8.33 5.47 14.96
N PRO A 100 9.11 5.30 13.85
CA PRO A 100 9.61 6.41 13.05
C PRO A 100 8.56 6.95 12.08
N ASP A 101 8.84 8.12 11.49
CA ASP A 101 8.20 8.57 10.24
C ASP A 101 8.63 7.67 9.09
N GLU A 102 7.75 7.48 8.10
CA GLU A 102 7.99 6.62 6.94
C GLU A 102 7.64 7.35 5.63
N TRP A 103 8.47 7.15 4.60
CA TRP A 103 8.22 7.63 3.23
C TRP A 103 8.50 6.51 2.22
N THR A 104 7.68 6.47 1.17
CA THR A 104 7.92 5.65 0.00
C THR A 104 8.14 6.54 -1.22
N VAL A 105 9.27 6.39 -1.90
CA VAL A 105 9.65 7.17 -3.07
C VAL A 105 9.78 6.26 -4.29
N PHE A 106 9.11 6.58 -5.39
CA PHE A 106 9.12 5.78 -6.61
C PHE A 106 10.34 6.12 -7.47
N LYS A 107 11.22 5.14 -7.70
CA LYS A 107 12.52 5.32 -8.37
C LYS A 107 12.42 5.80 -9.83
N PRO A 108 11.57 5.20 -10.71
CA PRO A 108 11.56 5.58 -12.13
C PRO A 108 11.29 7.07 -12.35
N THR A 109 10.28 7.62 -11.68
CA THR A 109 9.93 9.03 -11.86
C THR A 109 10.84 9.98 -11.05
N LEU A 110 11.39 9.53 -9.92
CA LEU A 110 12.44 10.26 -9.20
C LEU A 110 13.67 10.50 -10.10
N LEU A 111 14.11 9.46 -10.80
CA LEU A 111 15.27 9.54 -11.70
C LEU A 111 14.98 10.40 -12.95
N SER A 112 13.71 10.56 -13.30
CA SER A 112 13.26 11.48 -14.35
C SER A 112 13.06 12.92 -13.86
N GLY A 113 13.34 13.21 -12.58
CA GLY A 113 13.31 14.56 -12.01
C GLY A 113 12.01 14.98 -11.33
N HIS A 114 11.05 14.08 -11.19
CA HIS A 114 9.77 14.38 -10.51
C HIS A 114 9.86 14.31 -8.98
N LYS A 115 8.86 14.89 -8.30
CA LYS A 115 8.67 14.76 -6.84
C LYS A 115 7.97 13.44 -6.52
N ALA A 116 8.70 12.36 -6.61
CA ALA A 116 8.18 10.99 -6.64
C ALA A 116 7.84 10.38 -5.26
N ILE A 117 7.48 11.20 -4.26
CA ILE A 117 7.00 10.70 -2.96
C ILE A 117 5.56 10.23 -3.14
N ILE A 118 5.34 8.92 -3.05
CA ILE A 118 4.03 8.27 -3.27
C ILE A 118 3.33 7.87 -1.97
N ASN A 119 4.01 7.94 -0.84
CA ASN A 119 3.42 7.73 0.48
C ASN A 119 4.26 8.42 1.55
N ARG A 120 3.58 8.89 2.61
CA ARG A 120 4.22 9.36 3.84
C ARG A 120 3.32 9.08 5.05
N GLN A 121 3.94 8.63 6.12
CA GLN A 121 3.29 8.31 7.37
C GLN A 121 4.07 8.90 8.53
N ILE A 122 3.38 9.63 9.39
CA ILE A 122 4.00 10.19 10.60
C ILE A 122 4.04 9.13 11.70
N GLY A 123 5.19 8.98 12.33
CA GLY A 123 5.40 8.08 13.46
C GLY A 123 5.12 8.74 14.81
N SER A 124 4.95 7.95 15.86
CA SER A 124 4.72 8.50 17.21
C SER A 124 5.95 9.18 17.81
N LYS A 125 7.15 8.76 17.45
CA LYS A 125 8.46 9.35 17.82
C LYS A 125 8.56 9.79 19.28
N GLU A 126 8.10 8.96 20.22
CA GLU A 126 7.92 9.33 21.63
C GLU A 126 9.23 9.63 22.36
N VAL A 127 10.31 8.94 21.96
CA VAL A 127 11.62 9.02 22.59
C VAL A 127 12.72 9.21 21.56
N LYS A 128 13.80 9.83 21.96
CA LYS A 128 15.02 9.99 21.17
C LYS A 128 16.25 9.62 22.01
N LEU A 129 17.29 9.08 21.36
CA LEU A 129 18.59 8.81 21.98
C LEU A 129 19.50 10.00 21.71
N ILE A 130 20.07 10.58 22.76
CA ILE A 130 20.96 11.74 22.69
C ILE A 130 22.27 11.47 23.45
N TYR A 131 23.27 12.33 23.23
CA TYR A 131 24.50 12.27 24.00
C TYR A 131 24.25 12.55 25.47
N ALA A 132 24.90 11.79 26.36
CA ALA A 132 24.94 12.03 27.79
C ALA A 132 26.31 12.58 28.21
N GLY A 133 26.32 13.27 29.35
CA GLY A 133 27.56 13.67 30.05
C GLY A 133 27.95 12.65 31.13
N GLY A 134 29.18 12.72 31.62
CA GLY A 134 29.70 11.89 32.70
C GLY A 134 30.10 10.48 32.24
N THR A 135 29.74 9.46 33.00
CA THR A 135 30.13 8.05 32.78
C THR A 135 29.30 7.34 31.68
N ARG A 136 28.13 7.87 31.36
CA ARG A 136 27.27 7.33 30.28
C ARG A 136 27.57 8.07 28.98
N THR A 137 27.60 7.35 27.86
CA THR A 137 27.85 7.93 26.53
C THR A 137 26.59 8.49 25.91
N THR A 138 25.45 7.85 26.15
CA THR A 138 24.12 8.21 25.61
C THR A 138 23.04 8.12 26.71
N LYS A 139 21.91 8.79 26.47
CA LYS A 139 20.70 8.72 27.31
C LYS A 139 19.44 8.83 26.47
N SER A 140 18.34 8.23 26.92
CA SER A 140 17.01 8.45 26.37
C SER A 140 16.42 9.77 26.85
N GLU A 141 15.67 10.46 25.96
CA GLU A 141 14.94 11.69 26.25
C GLU A 141 13.59 11.68 25.52
N SER A 142 12.53 12.15 26.19
CA SER A 142 11.19 12.24 25.58
C SER A 142 11.17 13.34 24.51
N VAL A 143 10.45 13.09 23.42
CA VAL A 143 10.20 14.08 22.36
C VAL A 143 8.92 14.86 22.70
N SER A 144 8.95 16.18 22.55
CA SER A 144 7.80 17.04 22.81
C SER A 144 6.62 16.71 21.87
N ALA A 145 5.39 16.92 22.34
CA ALA A 145 4.19 16.71 21.52
C ALA A 145 4.23 17.50 20.20
N ALA A 146 4.69 18.75 20.27
CA ALA A 146 4.80 19.63 19.09
C ALA A 146 5.83 19.15 18.05
N GLU A 147 6.88 18.43 18.46
CA GLU A 147 7.85 17.80 17.55
C GLU A 147 7.28 16.49 16.97
N ARG A 148 6.58 15.70 17.80
CA ARG A 148 5.99 14.41 17.34
C ARG A 148 4.93 14.58 16.25
N GLU A 149 4.21 15.69 16.26
CA GLU A 149 3.20 16.04 15.24
C GLU A 149 3.80 16.52 13.91
N LYS A 150 5.11 16.63 13.79
CA LYS A 150 5.82 17.05 12.58
C LYS A 150 6.67 15.93 12.02
N PHE A 151 6.80 15.91 10.70
CA PHE A 151 7.80 15.07 10.06
C PHE A 151 9.21 15.51 10.45
N SER A 152 10.08 14.55 10.69
CA SER A 152 11.48 14.79 11.09
C SER A 152 12.42 15.11 9.91
N LEU A 153 11.93 14.98 8.66
CA LEU A 153 12.58 15.38 7.42
C LEU A 153 11.65 16.24 6.56
N THR A 154 12.24 17.10 5.73
CA THR A 154 11.54 17.77 4.64
C THR A 154 11.46 16.89 3.39
N ASP A 155 10.54 17.20 2.46
CA ASP A 155 10.41 16.46 1.19
C ASP A 155 11.69 16.52 0.36
N GLU A 156 12.41 17.65 0.35
CA GLU A 156 13.69 17.83 -0.34
C GLU A 156 14.77 16.91 0.22
N GLU A 157 14.82 16.76 1.54
CA GLU A 157 15.76 15.86 2.21
C GLU A 157 15.43 14.39 1.89
N VAL A 158 14.15 14.01 1.91
CA VAL A 158 13.68 12.67 1.52
C VAL A 158 14.08 12.37 0.08
N LEU A 159 13.82 13.28 -0.86
CA LEU A 159 14.18 13.10 -2.28
C LEU A 159 15.69 13.04 -2.48
N LYS A 160 16.48 13.79 -1.69
CA LYS A 160 17.95 13.73 -1.72
C LYS A 160 18.45 12.37 -1.26
N LEU A 161 17.96 11.87 -0.13
CA LEU A 161 18.29 10.54 0.41
C LEU A 161 17.91 9.42 -0.59
N ALA A 162 16.73 9.52 -1.19
CA ALA A 162 16.27 8.55 -2.19
C ALA A 162 17.19 8.52 -3.44
N ARG A 163 17.66 9.68 -3.94
CA ARG A 163 18.63 9.73 -5.05
C ARG A 163 19.96 9.10 -4.68
N TRP A 164 20.45 9.33 -3.46
CA TRP A 164 21.67 8.68 -2.97
C TRP A 164 21.50 7.17 -2.89
N ALA A 165 20.37 6.70 -2.34
CA ALA A 165 20.06 5.28 -2.25
C ALA A 165 20.04 4.60 -3.64
N CYS A 166 19.41 5.22 -4.65
CA CYS A 166 19.45 4.75 -6.03
C CYS A 166 20.88 4.68 -6.59
N SER A 167 21.72 5.68 -6.28
CA SER A 167 23.11 5.71 -6.74
C SER A 167 23.94 4.61 -6.09
N ILE A 168 23.75 4.36 -4.79
CA ILE A 168 24.41 3.30 -4.04
C ILE A 168 23.97 1.93 -4.57
N GLU A 169 22.66 1.70 -4.73
CA GLU A 169 22.13 0.46 -5.31
C GLU A 169 22.70 0.18 -6.70
N LYS A 170 22.74 1.19 -7.57
CA LYS A 170 23.31 1.09 -8.92
C LYS A 170 24.79 0.69 -8.86
N HIS A 171 25.56 1.31 -7.96
CA HIS A 171 26.98 1.00 -7.79
C HIS A 171 27.20 -0.46 -7.40
N TYR A 172 26.53 -0.91 -6.34
CA TYR A 172 26.68 -2.30 -5.86
C TYR A 172 26.10 -3.33 -6.83
N SER A 173 25.03 -3.02 -7.53
CA SER A 173 24.48 -3.89 -8.58
C SER A 173 25.42 -4.03 -9.76
N THR A 174 26.11 -2.97 -10.16
CA THR A 174 27.13 -2.99 -11.21
C THR A 174 28.32 -3.86 -10.82
N LEU A 175 28.82 -3.73 -9.59
CA LEU A 175 29.91 -4.56 -9.09
C LEU A 175 29.54 -6.05 -8.98
N ALA A 176 28.29 -6.34 -8.62
CA ALA A 176 27.81 -7.71 -8.47
C ALA A 176 27.43 -8.38 -9.80
N GLY A 177 27.21 -7.62 -10.87
CA GLY A 177 26.70 -8.12 -12.15
C GLY A 177 25.21 -8.51 -12.13
N HIS A 178 24.49 -8.21 -11.05
CA HIS A 178 23.05 -8.45 -10.90
C HIS A 178 22.43 -7.41 -9.95
N ALA A 179 21.11 -7.26 -9.99
CA ALA A 179 20.40 -6.34 -9.10
C ALA A 179 20.67 -6.66 -7.63
N ARG A 180 21.09 -5.66 -6.87
CA ARG A 180 21.47 -5.78 -5.48
C ARG A 180 20.83 -4.68 -4.63
N PRO A 181 19.60 -4.89 -4.17
CA PRO A 181 18.94 -3.97 -3.24
C PRO A 181 19.79 -3.73 -2.00
N MET A 182 19.65 -2.55 -1.41
CA MET A 182 20.50 -2.08 -0.33
C MET A 182 19.69 -1.74 0.92
N ASP A 183 20.33 -1.97 2.07
CA ASP A 183 19.97 -1.52 3.39
C ASP A 183 20.99 -0.45 3.80
N ILE A 184 20.54 0.77 4.09
CA ILE A 184 21.38 1.95 4.25
C ILE A 184 20.98 2.67 5.54
N GLU A 185 21.97 2.96 6.39
CA GLU A 185 21.79 3.82 7.56
C GLU A 185 22.25 5.24 7.23
N TRP A 186 21.48 6.23 7.67
CA TRP A 186 21.75 7.64 7.43
C TRP A 186 21.55 8.48 8.70
N ALA A 187 22.17 9.65 8.74
CA ALA A 187 22.04 10.60 9.82
C ALA A 187 22.10 12.05 9.30
N LYS A 188 21.37 12.96 9.96
CA LYS A 188 21.42 14.42 9.75
C LYS A 188 22.21 15.06 10.87
N ASP A 189 23.15 15.92 10.50
CA ASP A 189 23.88 16.72 11.47
C ASP A 189 23.05 17.95 11.87
N GLY A 190 22.68 18.05 13.14
CA GLY A 190 21.86 19.15 13.64
C GLY A 190 22.61 20.50 13.79
N ILE A 191 23.93 20.51 13.60
CA ILE A 191 24.73 21.72 13.64
C ILE A 191 24.88 22.30 12.23
N THR A 192 25.21 21.46 11.25
CA THR A 192 25.43 21.90 9.85
C THR A 192 24.16 21.78 8.99
N GLY A 193 23.19 20.95 9.39
CA GLY A 193 22.02 20.61 8.60
C GLY A 193 22.30 19.60 7.48
N GLU A 194 23.54 19.10 7.37
CA GLU A 194 23.93 18.18 6.31
C GLU A 194 23.47 16.75 6.59
N LEU A 195 23.14 16.02 5.51
CA LEU A 195 22.80 14.59 5.54
C LEU A 195 24.05 13.75 5.26
N PHE A 196 24.18 12.61 5.93
CA PHE A 196 25.27 11.66 5.77
C PHE A 196 24.74 10.24 5.63
N VAL A 197 25.37 9.43 4.78
CA VAL A 197 25.25 7.98 4.80
C VAL A 197 26.29 7.45 5.77
N VAL A 198 25.88 6.67 6.76
CA VAL A 198 26.79 6.15 7.80
C VAL A 198 27.12 4.68 7.59
N GLN A 199 26.22 3.91 6.95
CA GLN A 199 26.44 2.52 6.57
C GLN A 199 25.63 2.17 5.32
N ALA A 200 26.14 1.25 4.49
CA ALA A 200 25.39 0.64 3.39
C ALA A 200 25.78 -0.84 3.28
N ARG A 201 24.78 -1.71 3.18
CA ARG A 201 24.96 -3.16 3.00
C ARG A 201 23.91 -3.71 2.05
N PRO A 202 24.19 -4.84 1.36
CA PRO A 202 23.16 -5.51 0.58
C PRO A 202 22.02 -6.00 1.45
N GLU A 203 20.80 -5.82 0.95
CA GLU A 203 19.61 -6.43 1.50
C GLU A 203 19.67 -7.95 1.27
N THR A 204 19.27 -8.77 2.26
CA THR A 204 19.45 -10.22 2.24
C THR A 204 18.16 -11.02 2.33
N VAL A 205 17.04 -10.43 2.73
CA VAL A 205 15.76 -11.13 2.95
C VAL A 205 15.11 -11.47 1.61
N HIS A 206 14.83 -10.45 0.80
CA HIS A 206 14.20 -10.63 -0.51
C HIS A 206 15.19 -11.05 -1.59
N SER A 207 16.46 -10.66 -1.45
CA SER A 207 17.51 -11.06 -2.40
C SER A 207 17.83 -12.56 -2.35
N ALA A 208 17.60 -13.22 -1.20
CA ALA A 208 17.80 -14.66 -1.04
C ALA A 208 16.59 -15.51 -1.48
N LYS A 209 15.39 -14.91 -1.56
CA LYS A 209 14.19 -15.62 -2.03
C LYS A 209 14.29 -15.82 -3.55
N LYS A 210 14.27 -17.07 -3.98
CA LYS A 210 13.98 -17.38 -5.40
C LYS A 210 12.58 -16.86 -5.70
N HIS A 211 12.37 -16.26 -6.87
CA HIS A 211 11.03 -15.94 -7.35
C HIS A 211 10.19 -17.22 -7.32
N GLU A 212 9.37 -17.36 -6.30
CA GLU A 212 8.39 -18.41 -6.23
C GLU A 212 7.28 -18.07 -7.23
N ALA A 213 7.05 -18.99 -8.17
CA ALA A 213 6.04 -18.80 -9.21
C ALA A 213 4.62 -19.05 -8.67
N TYR A 214 4.40 -18.92 -7.36
CA TYR A 214 3.10 -19.02 -6.71
C TYR A 214 2.92 -17.91 -5.67
N SER A 215 1.67 -17.55 -5.38
CA SER A 215 1.32 -16.74 -4.20
C SER A 215 0.58 -17.59 -3.17
N GLU A 216 0.76 -17.23 -1.91
CA GLU A 216 -0.05 -17.73 -0.78
C GLU A 216 -0.92 -16.60 -0.27
N SER A 217 -2.23 -16.81 -0.23
CA SER A 217 -3.18 -15.92 0.41
C SER A 217 -3.80 -16.59 1.63
N TYR A 218 -3.93 -15.82 2.72
CA TYR A 218 -4.49 -16.28 3.98
C TYR A 218 -5.85 -15.62 4.18
N LYS A 219 -6.87 -16.40 4.48
CA LYS A 219 -8.25 -15.91 4.70
C LYS A 219 -8.81 -16.46 6.00
N LEU A 220 -9.38 -15.60 6.84
CA LEU A 220 -10.18 -16.04 7.98
C LEU A 220 -11.49 -16.66 7.47
N LYS A 221 -11.87 -17.83 8.03
CA LYS A 221 -13.11 -18.54 7.63
C LYS A 221 -14.35 -17.89 8.21
N GLU A 222 -14.21 -17.18 9.31
CA GLU A 222 -15.31 -16.53 9.99
C GLU A 222 -15.02 -15.02 10.10
N LYS A 223 -16.10 -14.22 10.11
CA LYS A 223 -15.97 -12.78 10.34
C LYS A 223 -15.55 -12.56 11.80
N PRO A 224 -14.37 -11.98 12.05
CA PRO A 224 -13.89 -11.79 13.41
C PRO A 224 -14.70 -10.73 14.17
N SER A 225 -14.65 -10.80 15.49
CA SER A 225 -15.08 -9.71 16.38
C SER A 225 -14.17 -8.47 16.20
N ALA A 226 -14.44 -7.40 16.94
CA ALA A 226 -13.51 -6.28 16.98
C ALA A 226 -12.11 -6.75 17.45
N PRO A 227 -11.01 -6.24 16.87
CA PRO A 227 -9.67 -6.61 17.29
C PRO A 227 -9.39 -6.14 18.73
N LEU A 228 -8.62 -6.93 19.46
CA LEU A 228 -8.13 -6.57 20.79
C LEU A 228 -7.10 -5.44 20.71
N VAL A 229 -6.17 -5.57 19.78
CA VAL A 229 -5.15 -4.56 19.44
C VAL A 229 -4.89 -4.55 17.94
N SER A 230 -4.44 -3.43 17.42
CA SER A 230 -4.07 -3.25 16.02
C SER A 230 -2.75 -2.48 15.92
N GLY A 231 -2.01 -2.71 14.83
CA GLY A 231 -0.75 -2.04 14.54
C GLY A 231 -0.41 -2.15 13.05
N GLN A 232 0.85 -1.94 12.69
CA GLN A 232 1.31 -2.15 11.31
C GLN A 232 1.51 -3.66 11.05
N ALA A 233 0.91 -4.15 9.96
CA ALA A 233 1.13 -5.52 9.50
C ALA A 233 2.54 -5.70 8.92
N VAL A 234 3.16 -6.82 9.26
CA VAL A 234 4.42 -7.31 8.70
C VAL A 234 4.17 -8.68 8.10
N GLY A 235 4.32 -8.77 6.78
CA GLY A 235 3.89 -9.92 5.99
C GLY A 235 2.37 -9.95 5.75
N THR A 236 1.89 -11.06 5.18
CA THR A 236 0.48 -11.27 4.78
C THR A 236 -0.12 -12.53 5.38
N ARG A 237 0.53 -13.11 6.40
CA ARG A 237 0.16 -14.38 7.00
C ARG A 237 -0.75 -14.21 8.21
N ILE A 238 -1.35 -15.33 8.61
CA ILE A 238 -2.12 -15.44 9.84
C ILE A 238 -1.44 -16.49 10.74
N GLY A 239 -1.34 -16.19 12.02
CA GLY A 239 -0.82 -17.12 13.03
C GLY A 239 -1.69 -17.09 14.28
N ALA A 240 -1.92 -18.25 14.89
CA ALA A 240 -2.73 -18.36 16.09
C ALA A 240 -2.00 -19.16 17.18
N GLY A 241 -2.09 -18.70 18.41
CA GLY A 241 -1.41 -19.33 19.55
C GLY A 241 -1.81 -18.73 20.87
N ARG A 242 -1.13 -19.17 21.91
CA ARG A 242 -1.25 -18.63 23.27
C ARG A 242 -0.32 -17.44 23.44
N VAL A 243 -0.81 -16.37 24.01
CA VAL A 243 -0.02 -15.17 24.31
C VAL A 243 1.01 -15.46 25.40
N ARG A 244 2.23 -15.01 25.17
CA ARG A 244 3.28 -14.86 26.16
C ARG A 244 3.75 -13.41 26.18
N VAL A 245 3.42 -12.71 27.24
CA VAL A 245 3.89 -11.35 27.48
C VAL A 245 5.29 -11.42 28.06
N VAL A 246 6.26 -10.95 27.32
CA VAL A 246 7.67 -10.94 27.69
C VAL A 246 8.17 -9.50 27.68
N ARG A 247 8.63 -9.01 28.81
CA ARG A 247 9.10 -7.62 28.95
C ARG A 247 10.61 -7.49 28.94
N ASP A 248 11.31 -8.56 29.25
CA ASP A 248 12.76 -8.59 29.35
C ASP A 248 13.34 -9.93 28.88
N VAL A 249 14.57 -9.91 28.37
CA VAL A 249 15.29 -11.11 27.87
C VAL A 249 15.36 -12.24 28.88
N SER A 250 15.42 -11.94 30.17
CA SER A 250 15.44 -12.96 31.27
C SER A 250 14.15 -13.80 31.32
N GLU A 251 13.05 -13.32 30.73
CA GLU A 251 11.77 -14.01 30.72
C GLU A 251 11.55 -14.90 29.49
N LEU A 252 12.47 -14.92 28.52
CA LEU A 252 12.35 -15.68 27.26
C LEU A 252 12.12 -17.19 27.47
N SER A 253 12.53 -17.73 28.61
CA SER A 253 12.29 -19.14 28.94
C SER A 253 10.81 -19.52 29.10
N LYS A 254 9.92 -18.54 29.29
CA LYS A 254 8.46 -18.74 29.37
C LYS A 254 7.82 -19.08 28.01
N VAL A 255 8.48 -18.77 26.90
CA VAL A 255 7.92 -18.90 25.56
C VAL A 255 8.05 -20.34 25.07
N GLU A 256 6.93 -20.94 24.68
CA GLU A 256 6.85 -22.28 24.11
C GLU A 256 6.69 -22.24 22.59
N THR A 257 6.93 -23.39 21.94
CA THR A 257 6.72 -23.50 20.49
C THR A 257 5.24 -23.32 20.14
N GLY A 258 4.95 -22.42 19.19
CA GLY A 258 3.59 -22.14 18.76
C GLY A 258 2.88 -21.05 19.59
N ASP A 259 3.53 -20.44 20.55
CA ASP A 259 2.99 -19.28 21.28
C ASP A 259 2.98 -18.01 20.41
N VAL A 260 2.21 -17.01 20.81
CA VAL A 260 2.24 -15.64 20.28
C VAL A 260 3.05 -14.79 21.25
N LEU A 261 4.18 -14.28 20.77
CA LEU A 261 5.07 -13.43 21.55
C LEU A 261 4.54 -11.99 21.57
N ALA A 262 4.19 -11.48 22.75
CA ALA A 262 3.86 -10.07 22.97
C ALA A 262 4.98 -9.38 23.75
N ALA A 263 5.55 -8.31 23.22
CA ALA A 263 6.71 -7.62 23.79
C ALA A 263 6.63 -6.09 23.61
N PRO A 264 7.27 -5.29 24.47
CA PRO A 264 7.40 -3.85 24.23
C PRO A 264 8.12 -3.54 22.92
N ASN A 265 9.22 -4.23 22.66
CA ASN A 265 10.00 -4.30 21.43
C ASN A 265 10.86 -5.57 21.45
N THR A 266 11.62 -5.83 20.38
CA THR A 266 12.59 -6.93 20.36
C THR A 266 13.97 -6.42 19.90
N ASN A 267 14.99 -7.12 20.32
CA ASN A 267 16.38 -6.93 19.89
C ASN A 267 17.00 -8.28 19.49
N PRO A 268 18.23 -8.36 18.98
CA PRO A 268 18.83 -9.61 18.51
C PRO A 268 18.87 -10.76 19.53
N ASP A 269 18.84 -10.47 20.82
CA ASP A 269 18.84 -11.51 21.87
C ASP A 269 17.54 -12.33 21.93
N TRP A 270 16.47 -11.84 21.29
CA TRP A 270 15.17 -12.51 21.23
C TRP A 270 15.07 -13.53 20.08
N GLU A 271 16.00 -13.51 19.13
CA GLU A 271 15.96 -14.35 17.92
C GLU A 271 15.76 -15.85 18.20
N PRO A 272 16.36 -16.46 19.24
CA PRO A 272 16.15 -17.89 19.52
C PRO A 272 14.70 -18.27 19.81
N VAL A 273 13.92 -17.39 20.43
CA VAL A 273 12.49 -17.65 20.70
C VAL A 273 11.62 -17.25 19.52
N MET A 274 11.99 -16.21 18.78
CA MET A 274 11.24 -15.79 17.58
C MET A 274 11.15 -16.89 16.52
N LYS A 275 12.14 -17.80 16.46
CA LYS A 275 12.15 -18.95 15.53
C LYS A 275 11.10 -20.02 15.80
N ARG A 276 10.48 -20.03 16.98
CA ARG A 276 9.57 -21.09 17.40
C ARG A 276 8.14 -20.61 17.71
N VAL A 277 7.90 -19.30 17.67
CA VAL A 277 6.56 -18.75 17.93
C VAL A 277 5.69 -18.79 16.68
N ALA A 278 4.37 -18.71 16.86
CA ALA A 278 3.40 -18.66 15.78
C ALA A 278 3.22 -17.25 15.20
N ALA A 279 3.45 -16.21 16.03
CA ALA A 279 3.33 -14.81 15.64
C ALA A 279 4.03 -13.91 16.66
N ILE A 280 4.24 -12.64 16.28
CA ILE A 280 4.87 -11.62 17.11
C ILE A 280 4.01 -10.37 17.14
N VAL A 281 3.90 -9.74 18.32
CA VAL A 281 3.18 -8.48 18.53
C VAL A 281 4.05 -7.56 19.37
N THR A 282 4.25 -6.30 18.93
CA THR A 282 5.05 -5.34 19.71
C THR A 282 4.32 -4.04 19.97
N ASP A 283 4.59 -3.42 21.13
CA ASP A 283 4.03 -2.10 21.47
C ASP A 283 4.61 -1.00 20.58
N SER A 284 5.93 -1.03 20.34
CA SER A 284 6.64 -0.02 19.55
C SER A 284 7.35 -0.63 18.35
N GLY A 285 7.87 0.23 17.47
CA GLY A 285 8.60 -0.13 16.26
C GLY A 285 7.78 0.08 15.00
N GLY A 286 8.48 0.18 13.88
CA GLY A 286 7.92 0.25 12.53
C GLY A 286 8.33 -0.95 11.69
N ARG A 287 8.06 -0.90 10.39
CA ARG A 287 8.38 -1.98 9.43
C ARG A 287 9.86 -2.27 9.26
N THR A 288 10.72 -1.39 9.73
CA THR A 288 12.18 -1.53 9.69
C THR A 288 12.79 -1.94 11.04
N ALA A 289 11.96 -2.12 12.07
CA ALA A 289 12.41 -2.56 13.39
C ALA A 289 12.86 -4.03 13.36
N HIS A 290 13.69 -4.41 14.35
CA HIS A 290 14.22 -5.77 14.49
C HIS A 290 13.13 -6.85 14.43
N ALA A 291 12.01 -6.68 15.17
CA ALA A 291 10.87 -7.59 15.12
C ALA A 291 10.36 -7.82 13.69
N ALA A 292 10.21 -6.75 12.94
CA ALA A 292 9.70 -6.78 11.55
C ALA A 292 10.70 -7.49 10.61
N ILE A 293 11.99 -7.17 10.71
CA ILE A 293 13.04 -7.77 9.86
C ILE A 293 13.11 -9.28 10.08
N ILE A 294 13.22 -9.72 11.34
CA ILE A 294 13.34 -11.15 11.66
C ILE A 294 12.04 -11.89 11.33
N SER A 295 10.87 -11.29 11.55
CA SER A 295 9.59 -11.92 11.18
C SER A 295 9.50 -12.19 9.67
N ARG A 296 10.00 -11.28 8.82
CA ARG A 296 10.07 -11.50 7.35
C ARG A 296 11.04 -12.61 6.99
N GLU A 297 12.21 -12.66 7.63
CA GLU A 297 13.20 -13.73 7.42
C GLU A 297 12.61 -15.10 7.77
N LEU A 298 11.86 -15.17 8.86
CA LEU A 298 11.25 -16.41 9.35
C LEU A 298 9.90 -16.73 8.68
N GLY A 299 9.31 -15.78 7.95
CA GLY A 299 7.98 -15.92 7.36
C GLY A 299 6.86 -15.96 8.41
N LEU A 300 7.02 -15.26 9.54
CA LEU A 300 6.03 -15.18 10.62
C LEU A 300 5.14 -13.94 10.47
N PRO A 301 3.84 -14.03 10.77
CA PRO A 301 3.02 -12.83 10.91
C PRO A 301 3.48 -12.03 12.12
N CYS A 302 3.62 -10.72 11.93
CA CYS A 302 4.01 -9.83 13.02
C CYS A 302 3.20 -8.52 12.93
N VAL A 303 2.79 -8.01 14.10
CA VAL A 303 2.11 -6.72 14.20
C VAL A 303 2.97 -5.82 15.10
N VAL A 304 3.45 -4.71 14.54
CA VAL A 304 4.32 -3.77 15.25
C VAL A 304 3.65 -2.43 15.51
N GLY A 305 4.10 -1.73 16.53
CA GLY A 305 3.58 -0.38 16.84
C GLY A 305 2.15 -0.36 17.38
N CYS A 306 1.75 -1.37 18.14
CA CYS A 306 0.40 -1.49 18.71
C CYS A 306 0.14 -0.50 19.87
N GLY A 307 1.18 0.15 20.40
CA GLY A 307 1.09 1.10 21.51
C GLY A 307 1.02 0.45 22.88
N ASN A 308 0.11 -0.47 23.12
CA ASN A 308 -0.19 -1.04 24.43
C ASN A 308 -0.57 -2.53 24.41
N ALA A 309 -0.06 -3.29 23.45
CA ALA A 309 -0.37 -4.71 23.32
C ALA A 309 0.01 -5.51 24.59
N THR A 310 1.16 -5.20 25.20
CA THR A 310 1.62 -5.87 26.44
C THR A 310 0.79 -5.53 27.67
N GLU A 311 -0.07 -4.52 27.62
CA GLU A 311 -1.00 -4.17 28.69
C GLU A 311 -2.36 -4.84 28.47
N ILE A 312 -2.82 -4.95 27.24
CA ILE A 312 -4.13 -5.50 26.86
C ILE A 312 -4.09 -7.02 26.82
N LEU A 313 -3.10 -7.61 26.15
CA LEU A 313 -2.94 -9.05 26.02
C LEU A 313 -2.40 -9.64 27.34
N LYS A 314 -2.92 -10.78 27.74
CA LYS A 314 -2.51 -11.45 28.99
C LYS A 314 -1.87 -12.81 28.70
N ASP A 315 -0.93 -13.20 29.56
CA ASP A 315 -0.34 -14.52 29.49
C ASP A 315 -1.42 -15.62 29.51
N GLY A 316 -1.36 -16.50 28.53
CA GLY A 316 -2.27 -17.62 28.39
C GLY A 316 -3.51 -17.36 27.54
N ASP A 317 -3.80 -16.11 27.18
CA ASP A 317 -4.89 -15.80 26.24
C ASP A 317 -4.67 -16.51 24.89
N GLU A 318 -5.72 -17.08 24.33
CA GLU A 318 -5.67 -17.59 22.96
C GLU A 318 -6.02 -16.45 22.00
N VAL A 319 -5.16 -16.23 21.00
CA VAL A 319 -5.34 -15.15 20.02
C VAL A 319 -4.99 -15.59 18.62
N THR A 320 -5.51 -14.86 17.64
CA THR A 320 -5.14 -14.94 16.23
C THR A 320 -4.58 -13.61 15.77
N VAL A 321 -3.34 -13.64 15.29
CA VAL A 321 -2.63 -12.49 14.68
C VAL A 321 -2.84 -12.55 13.19
N CYS A 322 -3.55 -11.56 12.63
CA CYS A 322 -3.91 -11.48 11.23
C CYS A 322 -3.18 -10.31 10.56
N CYS A 323 -2.30 -10.62 9.61
CA CYS A 323 -1.63 -9.66 8.74
C CYS A 323 -2.17 -9.70 7.30
N ALA A 324 -3.26 -10.45 7.04
CA ALA A 324 -3.83 -10.65 5.71
C ALA A 324 -4.87 -9.59 5.30
N GLU A 325 -5.16 -8.62 6.17
CA GLU A 325 -6.21 -7.61 5.97
C GLU A 325 -5.67 -6.25 5.50
N GLY A 326 -4.49 -6.25 4.86
CA GLY A 326 -3.86 -5.05 4.33
C GLY A 326 -2.73 -4.50 5.20
N ALA A 327 -2.55 -3.17 5.22
CA ALA A 327 -1.44 -2.54 5.94
C ALA A 327 -1.60 -2.58 7.47
N THR A 328 -2.83 -2.77 7.96
CA THR A 328 -3.12 -2.90 9.38
C THR A 328 -3.11 -4.37 9.76
N GLY A 329 -2.29 -4.71 10.75
CA GLY A 329 -2.32 -6.01 11.41
C GLY A 329 -3.24 -5.98 12.61
N ASN A 330 -4.04 -7.02 12.77
CA ASN A 330 -5.04 -7.14 13.82
C ASN A 330 -4.79 -8.37 14.69
N VAL A 331 -5.02 -8.24 15.99
CA VAL A 331 -4.98 -9.35 16.95
C VAL A 331 -6.40 -9.59 17.45
N TYR A 332 -6.95 -10.75 17.16
CA TYR A 332 -8.30 -11.15 17.53
C TYR A 332 -8.29 -12.14 18.70
N ALA A 333 -9.34 -12.11 19.51
CA ALA A 333 -9.54 -13.08 20.57
C ALA A 333 -9.82 -14.47 20.00
N GLY A 334 -9.24 -15.50 20.63
CA GLY A 334 -9.42 -16.91 20.27
C GLY A 334 -8.57 -17.39 19.10
N LYS A 335 -8.52 -18.69 18.93
CA LYS A 335 -7.92 -19.34 17.74
C LYS A 335 -8.94 -19.42 16.64
N LEU A 336 -8.95 -18.43 15.75
CA LEU A 336 -9.84 -18.41 14.59
C LEU A 336 -9.33 -19.37 13.50
N ALA A 337 -10.25 -20.05 12.85
CA ALA A 337 -9.92 -20.90 11.72
C ALA A 337 -9.60 -20.04 10.49
N PHE A 338 -8.55 -20.39 9.76
CA PHE A 338 -8.17 -19.74 8.51
C PHE A 338 -7.79 -20.80 7.46
N GLU A 339 -7.78 -20.39 6.22
CA GLU A 339 -7.35 -21.22 5.09
C GLU A 339 -6.19 -20.56 4.36
N ILE A 340 -5.39 -21.37 3.68
CA ILE A 340 -4.26 -20.93 2.88
C ILE A 340 -4.55 -21.37 1.44
N GLU A 341 -4.75 -20.39 0.56
CA GLU A 341 -4.89 -20.61 -0.87
C GLU A 341 -3.53 -20.42 -1.54
N ARG A 342 -3.17 -21.37 -2.43
CA ARG A 342 -1.94 -21.29 -3.23
C ARG A 342 -2.32 -21.20 -4.71
N GLU A 343 -1.80 -20.18 -5.39
CA GLU A 343 -1.97 -20.01 -6.83
C GLU A 343 -0.62 -20.05 -7.54
N ASP A 344 -0.49 -20.96 -8.50
CA ASP A 344 0.71 -21.13 -9.33
C ASP A 344 0.57 -20.28 -10.61
N PHE A 345 1.52 -19.38 -10.86
CA PHE A 345 1.56 -18.48 -12.02
C PHE A 345 2.46 -18.97 -13.15
N SER A 346 3.18 -20.07 -12.95
CA SER A 346 4.27 -20.51 -13.87
C SER A 346 3.79 -20.81 -15.29
N ASN A 347 2.49 -21.07 -15.47
CA ASN A 347 1.91 -21.55 -16.74
C ASN A 347 0.75 -20.70 -17.28
N VAL A 348 0.65 -19.41 -16.92
CA VAL A 348 -0.38 -18.53 -17.49
C VAL A 348 0.05 -18.11 -18.90
N PRO A 349 -0.65 -18.54 -19.96
CA PRO A 349 -0.30 -18.17 -21.32
C PRO A 349 -0.63 -16.69 -21.60
N PRO A 350 0.14 -16.03 -22.49
CA PRO A 350 -0.18 -14.68 -22.90
C PRO A 350 -1.51 -14.64 -23.66
N THR A 351 -2.28 -13.58 -23.44
CA THR A 351 -3.58 -13.33 -24.08
C THR A 351 -3.56 -12.06 -24.91
N GLN A 352 -4.42 -11.95 -25.93
CA GLN A 352 -4.65 -10.73 -26.69
C GLN A 352 -5.58 -9.78 -25.92
N THR A 353 -6.62 -10.35 -25.29
CA THR A 353 -7.50 -9.65 -24.37
C THR A 353 -6.71 -9.28 -23.11
N LYS A 354 -6.64 -7.98 -22.78
CA LYS A 354 -5.90 -7.50 -21.63
C LYS A 354 -6.53 -7.96 -20.32
N ILE A 355 -5.73 -8.59 -19.47
CA ILE A 355 -6.15 -9.02 -18.13
C ILE A 355 -5.72 -7.97 -17.13
N MET A 356 -6.68 -7.23 -16.60
CA MET A 356 -6.45 -6.14 -15.67
C MET A 356 -7.00 -6.49 -14.28
N PHE A 357 -6.62 -5.74 -13.26
CA PHE A 357 -7.13 -5.94 -11.90
C PHE A 357 -8.12 -4.86 -11.48
N ASN A 358 -9.04 -5.25 -10.60
CA ASN A 358 -9.82 -4.34 -9.76
C ASN A 358 -9.01 -4.11 -8.47
N VAL A 359 -8.59 -2.88 -8.20
CA VAL A 359 -7.80 -2.53 -7.01
C VAL A 359 -8.54 -1.46 -6.22
N ALA A 360 -8.81 -1.73 -4.96
CA ALA A 360 -9.43 -0.78 -4.05
C ALA A 360 -8.44 -0.28 -3.00
N ASP A 361 -7.65 -1.19 -2.41
CA ASP A 361 -6.71 -0.91 -1.34
C ASP A 361 -5.29 -0.65 -1.87
N PRO A 362 -4.75 0.58 -1.72
CA PRO A 362 -3.38 0.89 -2.13
C PRO A 362 -2.31 0.06 -1.40
N SER A 363 -2.61 -0.48 -0.23
CA SER A 363 -1.63 -1.25 0.54
C SER A 363 -1.27 -2.58 -0.13
N GLN A 364 -2.18 -3.14 -0.93
CA GLN A 364 -1.98 -4.41 -1.64
C GLN A 364 -1.34 -4.22 -3.03
N ALA A 365 -1.22 -2.98 -3.51
CA ALA A 365 -0.86 -2.70 -4.90
C ALA A 365 0.47 -3.31 -5.33
N PHE A 366 1.52 -3.23 -4.50
CA PHE A 366 2.84 -3.79 -4.83
C PHE A 366 2.80 -5.31 -4.96
N SER A 367 2.17 -6.01 -4.03
CA SER A 367 2.03 -7.47 -4.09
C SER A 367 1.22 -7.91 -5.31
N LEU A 368 0.11 -7.24 -5.60
CA LEU A 368 -0.74 -7.54 -6.75
C LEU A 368 -0.03 -7.28 -8.08
N SER A 369 0.79 -6.25 -8.17
CA SER A 369 1.52 -5.93 -9.41
C SER A 369 2.53 -7.00 -9.83
N MET A 370 2.96 -7.85 -8.90
CA MET A 370 3.88 -8.97 -9.15
C MET A 370 3.20 -10.18 -9.80
N MET A 371 1.86 -10.26 -9.76
CA MET A 371 1.09 -11.27 -10.48
C MET A 371 1.02 -10.92 -11.98
N PRO A 372 0.85 -11.90 -12.88
CA PRO A 372 0.62 -11.64 -14.31
C PRO A 372 -0.59 -10.72 -14.53
N ASN A 373 -0.36 -9.57 -15.16
CA ASN A 373 -1.41 -8.57 -15.40
C ASN A 373 -1.04 -7.62 -16.54
N ASP A 374 -2.02 -6.88 -17.06
CA ASP A 374 -1.85 -5.79 -18.03
C ASP A 374 -2.19 -4.41 -17.43
N GLY A 375 -2.30 -4.29 -16.11
CA GLY A 375 -2.58 -3.05 -15.41
C GLY A 375 -3.84 -3.10 -14.53
N VAL A 376 -4.39 -1.93 -14.22
CA VAL A 376 -5.59 -1.78 -13.38
C VAL A 376 -6.73 -1.20 -14.20
N GLY A 377 -7.82 -1.98 -14.35
CA GLY A 377 -9.00 -1.54 -15.10
C GLY A 377 -10.01 -0.78 -14.24
N LEU A 378 -9.92 -0.92 -12.92
CA LEU A 378 -10.70 -0.15 -11.97
C LEU A 378 -9.93 0.08 -10.67
N ALA A 379 -9.47 1.30 -10.44
CA ALA A 379 -9.04 1.78 -9.13
C ALA A 379 -10.16 2.65 -8.54
N ARG A 380 -10.63 2.28 -7.32
CA ARG A 380 -11.78 2.93 -6.66
C ARG A 380 -11.31 3.95 -5.63
N LEU A 381 -11.67 5.24 -5.85
CA LEU A 381 -11.31 6.31 -4.91
C LEU A 381 -12.08 6.22 -3.59
N GLU A 382 -13.25 5.62 -3.58
CA GLU A 382 -14.12 5.50 -2.39
C GLU A 382 -13.40 4.83 -1.22
N PHE A 383 -12.58 3.80 -1.51
CA PHE A 383 -11.79 3.14 -0.46
C PHE A 383 -10.77 4.10 0.17
N ILE A 384 -10.06 4.86 -0.68
CA ILE A 384 -9.05 5.83 -0.20
C ILE A 384 -9.74 6.94 0.60
N ILE A 385 -10.86 7.46 0.11
CA ILE A 385 -11.61 8.53 0.79
C ILE A 385 -12.15 8.04 2.14
N ASN A 386 -12.73 6.83 2.19
CA ASN A 386 -13.28 6.28 3.44
C ASN A 386 -12.20 5.97 4.48
N ASN A 387 -11.11 5.31 4.06
CA ASN A 387 -10.17 4.71 5.01
C ASN A 387 -8.93 5.58 5.28
N HIS A 388 -8.53 6.43 4.33
CA HIS A 388 -7.34 7.26 4.50
C HIS A 388 -7.63 8.75 4.72
N ILE A 389 -8.85 9.22 4.37
CA ILE A 389 -9.27 10.60 4.57
C ILE A 389 -10.34 10.70 5.65
N GLY A 390 -11.44 9.93 5.53
CA GLY A 390 -12.52 9.83 6.52
C GLY A 390 -13.42 11.06 6.65
N VAL A 391 -13.13 12.12 5.89
CA VAL A 391 -13.84 13.41 5.95
C VAL A 391 -14.50 13.71 4.61
N HIS A 392 -15.73 14.24 4.65
CA HIS A 392 -16.43 14.65 3.44
C HIS A 392 -15.67 15.79 2.73
N PRO A 393 -15.46 15.75 1.39
CA PRO A 393 -14.70 16.78 0.67
C PRO A 393 -15.22 18.20 0.91
N MET A 394 -16.55 18.39 0.88
CA MET A 394 -17.14 19.70 1.12
C MET A 394 -17.01 20.17 2.57
N ALA A 395 -16.92 19.25 3.54
CA ALA A 395 -16.63 19.61 4.93
C ALA A 395 -15.22 20.20 5.06
N LEU A 396 -14.24 19.67 4.33
CA LEU A 396 -12.89 20.25 4.26
C LEU A 396 -12.87 21.59 3.53
N VAL A 397 -13.61 21.73 2.43
CA VAL A 397 -13.74 23.01 1.69
C VAL A 397 -14.34 24.12 2.56
N LYS A 398 -15.31 23.78 3.42
CA LYS A 398 -16.02 24.75 4.28
C LYS A 398 -15.41 24.92 5.67
N PHE A 399 -14.44 24.09 6.04
CA PHE A 399 -13.79 24.17 7.35
C PHE A 399 -13.16 25.56 7.59
N PRO A 400 -13.31 26.14 8.79
CA PRO A 400 -13.98 25.63 9.99
C PRO A 400 -15.47 26.01 10.11
N ASN A 401 -16.10 26.51 9.04
CA ASN A 401 -17.46 27.09 9.03
C ASN A 401 -18.54 26.01 8.84
N LEU A 402 -18.50 24.95 9.65
CA LEU A 402 -19.54 23.91 9.70
C LEU A 402 -20.52 24.19 10.87
N THR A 403 -21.75 23.70 10.70
CA THR A 403 -22.79 23.81 11.76
C THR A 403 -22.54 22.79 12.88
N ASP A 404 -22.08 21.59 12.54
CA ASP A 404 -21.72 20.54 13.49
C ASP A 404 -20.36 20.81 14.17
N ARG A 405 -20.42 21.34 15.39
CA ARG A 405 -19.25 21.66 16.21
C ARG A 405 -18.43 20.43 16.61
N THR A 406 -19.05 19.25 16.70
CA THR A 406 -18.37 17.99 16.98
C THR A 406 -17.54 17.57 15.79
N ALA A 407 -18.09 17.70 14.58
CA ALA A 407 -17.35 17.47 13.35
C ALA A 407 -16.17 18.45 13.22
N VAL A 408 -16.36 19.75 13.50
CA VAL A 408 -15.26 20.74 13.47
C VAL A 408 -14.10 20.31 14.37
N LYS A 409 -14.40 19.90 15.61
CA LYS A 409 -13.37 19.48 16.57
C LYS A 409 -12.59 18.26 16.04
N LYS A 410 -13.29 17.21 15.61
CA LYS A 410 -12.66 16.00 15.07
C LYS A 410 -11.85 16.27 13.80
N ILE A 411 -12.36 17.10 12.89
CA ILE A 411 -11.62 17.49 11.68
C ILE A 411 -10.35 18.24 12.07
N SER A 412 -10.41 19.15 13.05
CA SER A 412 -9.22 19.88 13.54
C SER A 412 -8.16 18.92 14.09
N GLU A 413 -8.57 17.89 14.83
CA GLU A 413 -7.67 16.83 15.34
C GLU A 413 -7.01 16.04 14.19
N ILE A 414 -7.80 15.64 13.18
CA ILE A 414 -7.30 14.92 12.00
C ILE A 414 -6.30 15.77 11.21
N LEU A 415 -6.62 17.06 11.01
CA LEU A 415 -5.78 17.97 10.23
C LEU A 415 -4.44 18.28 10.92
N SER A 416 -4.38 18.27 12.26
CA SER A 416 -3.18 18.63 13.04
C SER A 416 -2.49 19.91 12.54
N GLY A 417 -3.29 20.91 12.13
CA GLY A 417 -2.80 22.20 11.60
C GLY A 417 -2.49 22.22 10.10
N GLU A 418 -2.65 21.14 9.38
CA GLU A 418 -2.52 21.10 7.91
C GLU A 418 -3.69 21.85 7.24
N ASN A 419 -3.44 22.45 6.07
CA ASN A 419 -4.49 23.05 5.25
C ASN A 419 -5.52 21.99 4.82
N PRO A 420 -6.82 22.19 5.03
CA PRO A 420 -7.84 21.18 4.77
C PRO A 420 -7.88 20.67 3.32
N GLY A 421 -7.76 21.58 2.34
CA GLY A 421 -7.74 21.21 0.93
C GLY A 421 -6.47 20.44 0.56
N GLU A 422 -5.31 20.88 1.07
CA GLU A 422 -4.03 20.21 0.86
C GLU A 422 -4.01 18.81 1.49
N PHE A 423 -4.56 18.64 2.69
CA PHE A 423 -4.73 17.34 3.34
C PHE A 423 -5.48 16.36 2.44
N PHE A 424 -6.64 16.78 1.88
CA PHE A 424 -7.41 15.92 0.98
C PHE A 424 -6.61 15.56 -0.28
N VAL A 425 -6.07 16.58 -0.96
CA VAL A 425 -5.32 16.41 -2.21
C VAL A 425 -4.11 15.50 -2.01
N ARG A 426 -3.36 15.73 -0.93
CA ARG A 426 -2.18 14.92 -0.61
C ARG A 426 -2.54 13.47 -0.34
N ARG A 427 -3.49 13.22 0.57
CA ARG A 427 -3.90 11.84 0.93
C ARG A 427 -4.46 11.07 -0.26
N LEU A 428 -5.28 11.72 -1.07
CA LEU A 428 -5.85 11.09 -2.26
C LEU A 428 -4.77 10.82 -3.31
N ALA A 429 -3.85 11.77 -3.54
CA ALA A 429 -2.75 11.62 -4.48
C ALA A 429 -1.78 10.51 -4.04
N GLU A 430 -1.48 10.37 -2.76
CA GLU A 430 -0.64 9.29 -2.22
C GLU A 430 -1.28 7.91 -2.48
N GLY A 431 -2.59 7.75 -2.20
CA GLY A 431 -3.28 6.49 -2.46
C GLY A 431 -3.30 6.12 -3.94
N ILE A 432 -3.64 7.07 -4.82
CA ILE A 432 -3.62 6.87 -6.28
C ILE A 432 -2.17 6.61 -6.76
N GLY A 433 -1.22 7.41 -6.28
CA GLY A 433 0.19 7.33 -6.63
C GLY A 433 0.80 5.97 -6.32
N LYS A 434 0.45 5.39 -5.17
CA LYS A 434 0.90 4.05 -4.78
C LYS A 434 0.39 2.97 -5.73
N ILE A 435 -0.90 3.01 -6.11
CA ILE A 435 -1.45 2.09 -7.10
C ILE A 435 -0.77 2.31 -8.46
N ALA A 436 -0.66 3.56 -8.91
CA ALA A 436 -0.08 3.88 -10.20
C ALA A 436 1.40 3.48 -10.32
N ALA A 437 2.19 3.71 -9.27
CA ALA A 437 3.61 3.31 -9.20
C ALA A 437 3.78 1.79 -9.24
N ALA A 438 2.92 1.05 -8.54
CA ALA A 438 2.97 -0.42 -8.50
C ALA A 438 2.81 -1.05 -9.89
N PHE A 439 1.96 -0.48 -10.73
CA PHE A 439 1.66 -1.01 -12.06
C PHE A 439 2.39 -0.28 -13.20
N TYR A 440 3.19 0.74 -12.90
CA TYR A 440 3.93 1.48 -13.93
C TYR A 440 4.84 0.57 -14.78
N PRO A 441 4.91 0.75 -16.12
CA PRO A 441 4.22 1.75 -16.97
C PRO A 441 2.82 1.29 -17.46
N LYS A 442 2.27 0.18 -16.97
CA LYS A 442 0.96 -0.35 -17.37
C LYS A 442 -0.16 0.63 -16.96
N PRO A 443 -1.25 0.70 -17.74
CA PRO A 443 -2.33 1.64 -17.47
C PRO A 443 -3.03 1.37 -16.13
N VAL A 444 -3.39 2.45 -15.44
CA VAL A 444 -4.20 2.43 -14.22
C VAL A 444 -5.40 3.33 -14.43
N ILE A 445 -6.60 2.75 -14.56
CA ILE A 445 -7.83 3.50 -14.78
C ILE A 445 -8.45 3.83 -13.42
N VAL A 446 -8.39 5.10 -13.05
CA VAL A 446 -8.89 5.62 -11.77
C VAL A 446 -10.30 6.17 -11.97
N ARG A 447 -11.27 5.55 -11.32
CA ARG A 447 -12.65 6.04 -11.31
C ARG A 447 -12.77 7.17 -10.28
N THR A 448 -13.25 8.35 -10.72
CA THR A 448 -13.63 9.42 -9.81
C THR A 448 -14.71 8.95 -8.84
N SER A 449 -14.82 9.58 -7.67
CA SER A 449 -15.64 9.07 -6.56
C SER A 449 -17.12 8.93 -6.91
N ASP A 450 -17.70 7.74 -6.67
CA ASP A 450 -19.08 7.39 -7.01
C ASP A 450 -19.91 7.01 -5.78
N PHE A 451 -19.79 7.80 -4.73
CA PHE A 451 -20.64 7.62 -3.56
C PHE A 451 -22.08 8.05 -3.82
N LYS A 452 -23.00 7.31 -3.26
CA LYS A 452 -24.39 7.71 -3.10
C LYS A 452 -24.53 8.75 -1.96
N THR A 453 -25.60 9.52 -1.94
CA THR A 453 -25.86 10.53 -0.88
C THR A 453 -25.82 9.94 0.52
N ASN A 454 -26.42 8.77 0.73
CA ASN A 454 -26.43 8.07 2.02
C ASN A 454 -25.04 7.52 2.44
N GLU A 455 -24.13 7.30 1.50
CA GLU A 455 -22.74 6.90 1.76
C GLU A 455 -21.88 8.12 2.12
N TYR A 456 -21.97 9.19 1.31
CA TYR A 456 -21.28 10.45 1.61
C TYR A 456 -21.72 11.09 2.94
N ALA A 457 -23.01 10.99 3.28
CA ALA A 457 -23.54 11.50 4.55
C ALA A 457 -22.88 10.84 5.78
N LYS A 458 -22.33 9.63 5.65
CA LYS A 458 -21.63 8.92 6.73
C LYS A 458 -20.20 9.41 6.97
N LEU A 459 -19.58 10.07 5.98
CA LEU A 459 -18.27 10.68 6.18
C LEU A 459 -18.38 11.83 7.19
N LEU A 460 -17.29 12.07 7.91
CA LEU A 460 -17.25 13.13 8.92
C LEU A 460 -17.62 14.49 8.30
N GLY A 461 -18.65 15.15 8.85
CA GLY A 461 -19.22 16.39 8.34
C GLY A 461 -20.11 16.24 7.10
N GLY A 462 -20.36 15.00 6.60
CA GLY A 462 -21.09 14.76 5.35
C GLY A 462 -22.59 15.04 5.45
N SER A 463 -23.21 14.80 6.60
CA SER A 463 -24.65 15.01 6.82
C SER A 463 -25.12 16.44 6.55
N GLU A 464 -24.22 17.43 6.59
CA GLU A 464 -24.54 18.84 6.31
C GLU A 464 -24.68 19.14 4.81
N PHE A 465 -24.09 18.31 3.94
CA PHE A 465 -23.98 18.56 2.49
C PHE A 465 -24.84 17.61 1.65
N GLU A 466 -25.29 16.52 2.22
CA GLU A 466 -25.98 15.48 1.48
C GLU A 466 -27.50 15.53 1.69
N PRO A 467 -28.28 15.63 0.59
CA PRO A 467 -29.74 15.58 0.69
C PRO A 467 -30.21 14.16 1.05
N ALA A 468 -31.30 14.06 1.77
CA ALA A 468 -32.01 12.79 1.92
C ALA A 468 -32.75 12.47 0.62
N GLU A 469 -32.50 11.31 0.05
CA GLU A 469 -33.13 10.82 -1.18
C GLU A 469 -33.86 9.50 -0.92
N GLU A 470 -35.04 9.32 -1.51
CA GLU A 470 -35.78 8.06 -1.40
C GLU A 470 -35.05 6.90 -2.10
N ASN A 471 -34.39 7.19 -3.23
CA ASN A 471 -33.56 6.22 -3.97
C ASN A 471 -32.18 6.81 -4.30
N PRO A 472 -31.22 6.73 -3.36
CA PRO A 472 -29.86 7.24 -3.60
C PRO A 472 -29.13 6.58 -4.77
N MET A 473 -29.54 5.36 -5.15
CA MET A 473 -28.95 4.66 -6.30
C MET A 473 -29.17 5.40 -7.62
N LEU A 474 -30.36 6.01 -7.81
CA LEU A 474 -30.71 6.78 -9.01
C LEU A 474 -30.57 8.29 -8.82
N GLY A 475 -30.14 8.72 -7.64
CA GLY A 475 -30.12 10.10 -7.20
C GLY A 475 -28.87 10.89 -7.60
N PHE A 476 -28.41 11.72 -6.68
CA PHE A 476 -27.30 12.64 -6.83
C PHE A 476 -25.96 11.93 -6.67
N ARG A 477 -25.48 11.27 -7.73
CA ARG A 477 -24.20 10.53 -7.77
C ARG A 477 -23.50 10.67 -9.13
N GLY A 478 -22.22 10.35 -9.16
CA GLY A 478 -21.38 10.32 -10.37
C GLY A 478 -21.32 11.68 -11.09
N ALA A 479 -21.36 11.65 -12.41
CA ALA A 479 -21.16 12.82 -13.27
C ALA A 479 -22.03 14.03 -12.94
N SER A 480 -23.30 13.84 -12.53
CA SER A 480 -24.20 14.93 -12.16
C SER A 480 -23.70 15.74 -10.96
N ARG A 481 -22.99 15.09 -10.03
CA ARG A 481 -22.46 15.70 -8.82
C ARG A 481 -21.31 16.66 -9.12
N TYR A 482 -20.42 16.30 -10.04
CA TYR A 482 -19.17 17.01 -10.30
C TYR A 482 -19.34 18.42 -10.85
N THR A 483 -20.43 18.66 -11.54
CA THR A 483 -20.74 19.97 -12.16
C THR A 483 -21.78 20.78 -11.36
N ASP A 484 -22.35 20.20 -10.31
CA ASP A 484 -23.32 20.87 -9.44
C ASP A 484 -22.61 21.75 -8.41
N GLU A 485 -23.15 22.94 -8.14
CA GLU A 485 -22.56 23.91 -7.21
C GLU A 485 -22.41 23.37 -5.77
N ARG A 486 -23.25 22.43 -5.39
CA ARG A 486 -23.20 21.78 -4.06
C ARG A 486 -21.94 20.95 -3.86
N TYR A 487 -21.34 20.42 -4.93
CA TYR A 487 -20.17 19.53 -4.84
C TYR A 487 -18.97 19.92 -5.72
N ARG A 488 -19.14 20.84 -6.66
CA ARG A 488 -18.08 21.24 -7.63
C ARG A 488 -16.71 21.51 -6.98
N ALA A 489 -16.70 22.16 -5.80
CA ALA A 489 -15.46 22.42 -5.07
C ALA A 489 -14.82 21.16 -4.49
N GLY A 490 -15.62 20.15 -4.11
CA GLY A 490 -15.13 18.82 -3.73
C GLY A 490 -14.50 18.08 -4.93
N PHE A 491 -15.15 18.13 -6.10
CA PHE A 491 -14.60 17.55 -7.32
C PHE A 491 -13.30 18.24 -7.77
N ALA A 492 -13.15 19.54 -7.54
CA ALA A 492 -11.90 20.25 -7.80
C ALA A 492 -10.73 19.71 -6.98
N LEU A 493 -10.96 19.25 -5.74
CA LEU A 493 -9.94 18.59 -4.92
C LEU A 493 -9.54 17.22 -5.52
N GLU A 494 -10.49 16.44 -6.04
CA GLU A 494 -10.19 15.18 -6.73
C GLU A 494 -9.35 15.43 -8.00
N CYS A 495 -9.72 16.42 -8.80
CA CYS A 495 -8.95 16.83 -9.97
C CYS A 495 -7.53 17.27 -9.60
N ALA A 496 -7.37 18.05 -8.52
CA ALA A 496 -6.06 18.48 -8.04
C ALA A 496 -5.18 17.29 -7.61
N ALA A 497 -5.77 16.28 -6.96
CA ALA A 497 -5.06 15.06 -6.59
C ALA A 497 -4.60 14.27 -7.82
N LEU A 498 -5.47 14.06 -8.81
CA LEU A 498 -5.14 13.38 -10.07
C LEU A 498 -4.04 14.13 -10.84
N LYS A 499 -4.12 15.47 -10.87
CA LYS A 499 -3.10 16.31 -11.49
C LYS A 499 -1.75 16.16 -10.78
N ARG A 500 -1.74 16.18 -9.45
CA ARG A 500 -0.52 15.95 -8.66
C ARG A 500 0.15 14.62 -8.98
N VAL A 501 -0.64 13.56 -9.06
CA VAL A 501 -0.13 12.21 -9.42
C VAL A 501 0.52 12.22 -10.81
N ARG A 502 -0.14 12.83 -11.79
CA ARG A 502 0.36 12.82 -13.16
C ARG A 502 1.55 13.77 -13.38
N ASP A 503 1.44 15.00 -12.90
CA ASP A 503 2.40 16.06 -13.22
C ASP A 503 3.56 16.14 -12.22
N GLU A 504 3.26 16.08 -10.90
CA GLU A 504 4.31 16.22 -9.88
C GLU A 504 5.01 14.89 -9.60
N MET A 505 4.24 13.78 -9.45
CA MET A 505 4.83 12.46 -9.22
C MET A 505 5.29 11.80 -10.55
N GLY A 506 4.89 12.31 -11.71
CA GLY A 506 5.28 11.81 -13.02
C GLY A 506 4.59 10.50 -13.44
N LEU A 507 3.49 10.14 -12.81
CA LEU A 507 2.77 8.88 -13.05
C LEU A 507 1.71 9.04 -14.15
N THR A 508 2.14 9.25 -15.39
CA THR A 508 1.28 9.50 -16.56
C THR A 508 0.50 8.26 -17.02
N ASN A 509 0.80 7.07 -16.49
CA ASN A 509 0.02 5.85 -16.71
C ASN A 509 -1.38 5.88 -16.08
N VAL A 510 -1.70 6.87 -15.24
CA VAL A 510 -3.04 7.09 -14.70
C VAL A 510 -3.96 7.63 -15.79
N LYS A 511 -5.07 6.93 -16.03
CA LYS A 511 -6.23 7.35 -16.84
C LYS A 511 -7.39 7.63 -15.90
N VAL A 512 -8.32 8.50 -16.31
CA VAL A 512 -9.47 8.87 -15.49
C VAL A 512 -10.74 8.27 -16.05
N MET A 513 -11.62 7.73 -15.19
CA MET A 513 -12.91 7.19 -15.60
C MET A 513 -14.05 7.89 -14.86
N ILE A 514 -15.03 8.36 -15.64
CA ILE A 514 -16.22 9.06 -15.14
C ILE A 514 -17.36 8.07 -14.92
N PRO A 515 -17.82 7.90 -13.66
CA PRO A 515 -18.96 7.03 -13.34
C PRO A 515 -20.30 7.71 -13.56
N PHE A 516 -21.32 6.90 -13.76
CA PHE A 516 -22.75 7.24 -13.74
C PHE A 516 -23.12 8.50 -14.54
N CYS A 517 -22.61 8.57 -15.77
CA CYS A 517 -22.85 9.67 -16.68
C CYS A 517 -24.11 9.39 -17.52
N ARG A 518 -25.21 10.08 -17.24
CA ARG A 518 -26.55 9.76 -17.76
C ARG A 518 -26.78 10.23 -19.19
N THR A 519 -26.20 11.36 -19.56
CA THR A 519 -26.46 12.00 -20.86
C THR A 519 -25.18 12.51 -21.52
N VAL A 520 -25.20 12.61 -22.85
CA VAL A 520 -24.08 13.18 -23.64
C VAL A 520 -23.75 14.61 -23.18
N LYS A 521 -24.78 15.41 -22.91
CA LYS A 521 -24.60 16.79 -22.40
C LYS A 521 -23.93 16.83 -21.01
N GLU A 522 -24.21 15.85 -20.17
CA GLU A 522 -23.54 15.70 -18.87
C GLU A 522 -22.08 15.33 -19.06
N ALA A 523 -21.76 14.43 -20.00
CA ALA A 523 -20.40 14.07 -20.38
C ALA A 523 -19.58 15.30 -20.84
N GLU A 524 -20.13 16.10 -21.74
CA GLU A 524 -19.49 17.34 -22.19
C GLU A 524 -19.20 18.30 -21.03
N LYS A 525 -20.15 18.45 -20.10
CA LYS A 525 -20.00 19.32 -18.92
C LYS A 525 -18.88 18.83 -17.98
N VAL A 526 -18.81 17.51 -17.72
CA VAL A 526 -17.80 16.96 -16.81
C VAL A 526 -16.40 17.10 -17.40
N VAL A 527 -16.22 16.76 -18.68
CA VAL A 527 -14.92 16.94 -19.35
C VAL A 527 -14.51 18.42 -19.36
N ALA A 528 -15.45 19.34 -19.60
CA ALA A 528 -15.18 20.77 -19.50
C ALA A 528 -14.82 21.22 -18.08
N GLU A 529 -15.45 20.64 -17.04
CA GLU A 529 -15.14 20.95 -15.65
C GLU A 529 -13.76 20.43 -15.26
N MET A 530 -13.37 19.22 -15.70
CA MET A 530 -12.01 18.70 -15.53
C MET A 530 -10.98 19.63 -16.18
N ALA A 531 -11.25 20.10 -17.40
CA ALA A 531 -10.36 21.03 -18.11
C ALA A 531 -10.18 22.37 -17.37
N LYS A 532 -11.23 22.90 -16.71
CA LYS A 532 -11.14 24.09 -15.84
C LYS A 532 -10.22 23.84 -14.63
N ASN A 533 -10.21 22.61 -14.12
CA ASN A 533 -9.33 22.17 -13.05
C ASN A 533 -7.97 21.66 -13.56
N SER A 534 -7.57 22.07 -14.78
CA SER A 534 -6.28 21.74 -15.39
C SER A 534 -6.03 20.25 -15.65
N LEU A 535 -7.08 19.45 -15.75
CA LEU A 535 -7.05 18.07 -16.26
C LEU A 535 -7.67 18.06 -17.66
N ARG A 536 -6.85 18.31 -18.69
CA ARG A 536 -7.30 18.37 -20.08
C ARG A 536 -7.03 17.06 -20.78
N GLN A 537 -8.06 16.53 -21.43
CA GLN A 537 -7.96 15.35 -22.29
C GLN A 537 -6.87 15.54 -23.35
N GLY A 538 -6.01 14.53 -23.54
CA GLY A 538 -4.87 14.57 -24.47
C GLY A 538 -3.63 15.30 -23.96
N GLU A 539 -3.72 16.11 -22.90
CA GLU A 539 -2.54 16.76 -22.29
C GLU A 539 -1.74 15.74 -21.47
N ASN A 540 -0.43 15.64 -21.71
CA ASN A 540 0.45 14.59 -21.13
C ASN A 540 -0.13 13.18 -21.29
N ASP A 541 -0.74 12.88 -22.45
CA ASP A 541 -1.39 11.59 -22.76
C ASP A 541 -2.55 11.23 -21.80
N LEU A 542 -3.26 12.22 -21.24
CA LEU A 542 -4.43 11.96 -20.42
C LEU A 542 -5.58 11.43 -21.26
N GLU A 543 -5.96 10.19 -21.03
CA GLU A 543 -7.18 9.59 -21.56
C GLU A 543 -8.30 9.67 -20.50
N ILE A 544 -9.51 10.00 -20.94
CA ILE A 544 -10.72 10.03 -20.11
C ILE A 544 -11.69 8.96 -20.62
N TYR A 545 -12.01 8.02 -19.76
CA TYR A 545 -12.95 6.92 -19.99
C TYR A 545 -14.31 7.27 -19.37
N ALA A 546 -15.37 6.64 -19.86
CA ALA A 546 -16.64 6.60 -19.15
C ALA A 546 -16.95 5.17 -18.67
N MET A 547 -17.60 5.06 -17.53
CA MET A 547 -18.21 3.81 -17.11
C MET A 547 -19.53 3.63 -17.84
N CYS A 548 -19.63 2.56 -18.63
CA CYS A 548 -20.84 2.17 -19.34
C CYS A 548 -21.68 1.30 -18.40
N GLU A 549 -22.57 1.93 -17.66
CA GLU A 549 -23.35 1.28 -16.60
C GLU A 549 -24.83 1.69 -16.58
N LEU A 550 -25.22 2.51 -17.56
CA LEU A 550 -26.61 2.93 -17.76
C LEU A 550 -27.09 2.48 -19.15
N PRO A 551 -28.35 2.05 -19.32
CA PRO A 551 -28.90 1.75 -20.64
C PRO A 551 -28.72 2.88 -21.66
N SER A 552 -28.75 4.15 -21.21
CA SER A 552 -28.48 5.32 -22.05
C SER A 552 -27.07 5.33 -22.65
N ASN A 553 -26.07 4.81 -21.93
CA ASN A 553 -24.69 4.71 -22.40
C ASN A 553 -24.57 3.71 -23.57
N VAL A 554 -25.39 2.64 -23.54
CA VAL A 554 -25.45 1.63 -24.60
C VAL A 554 -26.17 2.19 -25.83
N VAL A 555 -27.37 2.73 -25.63
CA VAL A 555 -28.22 3.27 -26.72
C VAL A 555 -27.55 4.43 -27.46
N ARG A 556 -26.80 5.27 -26.74
CA ARG A 556 -26.09 6.43 -27.30
C ARG A 556 -24.56 6.24 -27.35
N ALA A 557 -24.09 4.99 -27.39
CA ALA A 557 -22.66 4.68 -27.31
C ALA A 557 -21.81 5.45 -28.32
N ALA A 558 -22.25 5.60 -29.56
CA ALA A 558 -21.52 6.33 -30.59
C ALA A 558 -21.29 7.81 -30.23
N ASP A 559 -22.26 8.46 -29.55
CA ASP A 559 -22.14 9.85 -29.15
C ASP A 559 -21.21 10.03 -27.95
N PHE A 560 -21.31 9.15 -26.94
CA PHE A 560 -20.40 9.15 -25.80
C PHE A 560 -18.96 8.88 -26.24
N LEU A 561 -18.74 7.94 -27.17
CA LEU A 561 -17.41 7.59 -27.68
C LEU A 561 -16.77 8.68 -28.57
N ARG A 562 -17.50 9.71 -28.98
CA ARG A 562 -16.89 10.93 -29.56
C ARG A 562 -16.24 11.81 -28.50
N ILE A 563 -16.72 11.74 -27.25
CA ILE A 563 -16.23 12.55 -26.13
C ILE A 563 -15.13 11.81 -25.37
N PHE A 564 -15.36 10.53 -25.05
CA PHE A 564 -14.46 9.72 -24.24
C PHE A 564 -13.47 8.92 -25.10
N ASP A 565 -12.30 8.61 -24.53
CA ASP A 565 -11.25 7.82 -25.18
C ASP A 565 -11.50 6.32 -25.11
N GLY A 566 -12.38 5.87 -24.23
CA GLY A 566 -12.75 4.48 -24.09
C GLY A 566 -13.91 4.28 -23.14
N TYR A 567 -14.36 3.02 -23.04
CA TYR A 567 -15.41 2.58 -22.15
C TYR A 567 -14.91 1.50 -21.19
N SER A 568 -15.48 1.47 -19.99
CA SER A 568 -15.44 0.32 -19.09
C SER A 568 -16.85 -0.05 -18.68
N ILE A 569 -17.27 -1.27 -18.94
CA ILE A 569 -18.62 -1.74 -18.62
C ILE A 569 -18.70 -1.98 -17.11
N GLY A 570 -19.57 -1.23 -16.43
CA GLY A 570 -19.97 -1.46 -15.05
C GLY A 570 -21.17 -2.40 -15.00
N SER A 571 -20.96 -3.69 -15.18
CA SER A 571 -22.05 -4.65 -15.38
C SER A 571 -22.99 -4.76 -14.19
N ASN A 572 -22.54 -4.48 -12.96
CA ASN A 572 -23.41 -4.50 -11.78
C ASN A 572 -24.54 -3.46 -11.88
N ASP A 573 -24.22 -2.19 -12.12
CA ASP A 573 -25.22 -1.13 -12.25
C ASP A 573 -26.00 -1.26 -13.56
N LEU A 574 -25.35 -1.69 -14.65
CA LEU A 574 -26.04 -1.96 -15.91
C LEU A 574 -27.11 -3.05 -15.73
N THR A 575 -26.79 -4.18 -15.11
CA THR A 575 -27.73 -5.27 -14.83
C THR A 575 -28.90 -4.79 -13.99
N GLN A 576 -28.61 -4.08 -12.89
CA GLN A 576 -29.64 -3.51 -12.03
C GLN A 576 -30.63 -2.64 -12.80
N LEU A 577 -30.14 -1.81 -13.70
CA LEU A 577 -30.97 -0.85 -14.44
C LEU A 577 -31.67 -1.47 -15.64
N VAL A 578 -31.08 -2.46 -16.31
CA VAL A 578 -31.70 -3.20 -17.41
C VAL A 578 -32.85 -4.07 -16.90
N LEU A 579 -32.64 -4.78 -15.79
CA LEU A 579 -33.65 -5.67 -15.22
C LEU A 579 -34.62 -4.95 -14.26
N GLY A 580 -34.35 -3.69 -13.88
CA GLY A 580 -35.16 -2.95 -12.93
C GLY A 580 -35.13 -3.55 -11.52
N ILE A 581 -33.97 -4.06 -11.09
CA ILE A 581 -33.77 -4.77 -9.82
C ILE A 581 -32.85 -3.96 -8.91
N ASP A 582 -33.23 -3.81 -7.65
CA ASP A 582 -32.31 -3.35 -6.62
C ASP A 582 -31.54 -4.56 -6.06
N ARG A 583 -30.23 -4.64 -6.35
CA ARG A 583 -29.36 -5.73 -5.89
C ARG A 583 -29.22 -5.79 -4.36
N ASP A 584 -29.44 -4.67 -3.68
CA ASP A 584 -29.34 -4.57 -2.21
C ASP A 584 -30.66 -4.96 -1.52
N SER A 585 -31.73 -5.22 -2.30
CA SER A 585 -33.03 -5.65 -1.79
C SER A 585 -33.03 -7.11 -1.36
N GLY A 586 -33.17 -7.39 -0.08
CA GLY A 586 -33.25 -8.75 0.45
C GLY A 586 -34.37 -9.61 -0.14
N THR A 587 -35.39 -9.00 -0.77
CA THR A 587 -36.55 -9.69 -1.33
C THR A 587 -36.34 -10.15 -2.79
N ILE A 588 -35.71 -9.32 -3.63
CA ILE A 588 -35.60 -9.56 -5.07
C ILE A 588 -34.16 -9.71 -5.56
N ALA A 589 -33.16 -9.60 -4.71
CA ALA A 589 -31.75 -9.74 -5.07
C ALA A 589 -31.45 -11.07 -5.78
N GLY A 590 -32.22 -12.13 -5.52
CA GLY A 590 -32.08 -13.41 -6.22
C GLY A 590 -32.46 -13.40 -7.71
N LEU A 591 -33.08 -12.33 -8.20
CA LEU A 591 -33.35 -12.10 -9.63
C LEU A 591 -32.19 -11.38 -10.34
N PHE A 592 -31.21 -10.90 -9.60
CA PHE A 592 -30.04 -10.23 -10.16
C PHE A 592 -29.12 -11.26 -10.83
N ASP A 593 -29.03 -11.21 -12.16
CA ASP A 593 -28.15 -12.08 -12.93
C ASP A 593 -27.49 -11.30 -14.07
N GLU A 594 -26.17 -11.11 -13.97
CA GLU A 594 -25.38 -10.46 -15.02
C GLU A 594 -25.31 -11.29 -16.33
N ASP A 595 -25.65 -12.58 -16.26
CA ASP A 595 -25.69 -13.51 -17.40
C ASP A 595 -27.05 -13.56 -18.11
N ASP A 596 -28.02 -12.74 -17.68
CA ASP A 596 -29.32 -12.62 -18.34
C ASP A 596 -29.17 -12.15 -19.81
N ALA A 597 -30.03 -12.67 -20.67
CA ALA A 597 -29.99 -12.41 -22.11
C ALA A 597 -30.11 -10.91 -22.44
N ALA A 598 -30.97 -10.15 -21.73
CA ALA A 598 -31.15 -8.73 -21.96
C ALA A 598 -29.89 -7.94 -21.59
N VAL A 599 -29.19 -8.35 -20.53
CA VAL A 599 -27.92 -7.75 -20.11
C VAL A 599 -26.82 -8.06 -21.14
N LYS A 600 -26.73 -9.31 -21.58
CA LYS A 600 -25.77 -9.74 -22.63
C LYS A 600 -25.99 -9.01 -23.95
N ASP A 601 -27.23 -8.82 -24.37
CA ASP A 601 -27.56 -8.06 -25.58
C ASP A 601 -27.08 -6.61 -25.49
N MET A 602 -27.25 -5.95 -24.34
CA MET A 602 -26.74 -4.61 -24.08
C MET A 602 -25.20 -4.57 -24.12
N ILE A 603 -24.53 -5.52 -23.49
CA ILE A 603 -23.07 -5.64 -23.49
C ILE A 603 -22.55 -5.90 -24.91
N SER A 604 -23.16 -6.81 -25.66
CA SER A 604 -22.79 -7.10 -27.05
C SER A 604 -22.95 -5.85 -27.93
N ALA A 605 -24.05 -5.11 -27.78
CA ALA A 605 -24.32 -3.90 -28.54
C ALA A 605 -23.24 -2.81 -28.30
N VAL A 606 -22.86 -2.59 -27.04
CA VAL A 606 -21.85 -1.56 -26.74
C VAL A 606 -20.43 -1.98 -27.15
N ILE A 607 -20.07 -3.26 -27.08
CA ILE A 607 -18.79 -3.77 -27.62
C ILE A 607 -18.72 -3.53 -29.14
N LYS A 608 -19.77 -3.84 -29.88
CA LYS A 608 -19.86 -3.58 -31.33
C LYS A 608 -19.71 -2.09 -31.64
N ALA A 609 -20.37 -1.21 -30.87
CA ALA A 609 -20.27 0.24 -31.06
C ALA A 609 -18.85 0.76 -30.79
N ALA A 610 -18.17 0.29 -29.74
CA ALA A 610 -16.80 0.68 -29.42
C ALA A 610 -15.80 0.20 -30.49
N ARG A 611 -15.96 -1.02 -30.98
CA ARG A 611 -15.15 -1.55 -32.10
C ARG A 611 -15.34 -0.73 -33.38
N ALA A 612 -16.58 -0.37 -33.71
CA ALA A 612 -16.86 0.48 -34.85
C ALA A 612 -16.22 1.88 -34.73
N ALA A 613 -16.18 2.42 -33.50
CA ALA A 613 -15.51 3.68 -33.17
C ALA A 613 -13.99 3.55 -33.06
N LYS A 614 -13.43 2.34 -33.12
CA LYS A 614 -12.00 2.02 -32.86
C LYS A 614 -11.53 2.52 -31.49
N LYS A 615 -12.40 2.43 -30.48
CA LYS A 615 -12.10 2.81 -29.09
C LYS A 615 -11.99 1.57 -28.22
N PRO A 616 -11.09 1.56 -27.22
CA PRO A 616 -11.00 0.45 -26.27
C PRO A 616 -12.28 0.34 -25.44
N ILE A 617 -12.65 -0.90 -25.13
CA ILE A 617 -13.74 -1.22 -24.24
C ILE A 617 -13.36 -2.36 -23.31
N GLY A 618 -13.47 -2.12 -22.01
CA GLY A 618 -13.25 -3.11 -20.97
C GLY A 618 -14.51 -3.40 -20.18
N ILE A 619 -14.40 -4.34 -19.24
CA ILE A 619 -15.41 -4.62 -18.21
C ILE A 619 -14.76 -4.68 -16.85
N CYS A 620 -15.42 -4.17 -15.81
CA CYS A 620 -14.92 -4.16 -14.45
C CYS A 620 -15.96 -4.63 -13.40
N GLY A 621 -17.07 -5.22 -13.87
CA GLY A 621 -18.06 -5.85 -13.00
C GLY A 621 -17.60 -7.20 -12.43
N GLN A 622 -18.49 -7.83 -11.67
CA GLN A 622 -18.18 -9.03 -10.90
C GLN A 622 -18.27 -10.32 -11.77
N ALA A 623 -19.15 -10.35 -12.75
CA ALA A 623 -19.46 -11.57 -13.50
C ALA A 623 -18.24 -12.30 -14.10
N PRO A 624 -17.24 -11.63 -14.71
CA PRO A 624 -16.07 -12.35 -15.25
C PRO A 624 -15.21 -13.03 -14.18
N SER A 625 -15.22 -12.50 -12.95
CA SER A 625 -14.51 -13.09 -11.81
C SER A 625 -15.24 -14.32 -11.26
N ASP A 626 -16.57 -14.24 -11.16
CA ASP A 626 -17.39 -15.30 -10.57
C ASP A 626 -17.73 -16.42 -11.56
N LYS A 627 -17.89 -16.06 -12.85
CA LYS A 627 -18.29 -16.95 -13.94
C LYS A 627 -17.25 -16.92 -15.07
N PRO A 628 -16.20 -17.76 -15.07
CA PRO A 628 -15.19 -17.76 -16.13
C PRO A 628 -15.73 -17.93 -17.55
N GLU A 629 -16.87 -18.64 -17.72
CA GLU A 629 -17.55 -18.79 -19.02
C GLU A 629 -18.10 -17.46 -19.56
N PHE A 630 -18.47 -16.54 -18.66
CA PHE A 630 -18.83 -15.18 -19.05
C PHE A 630 -17.63 -14.42 -19.63
N ALA A 631 -16.43 -14.60 -19.06
CA ALA A 631 -15.20 -14.05 -19.62
C ALA A 631 -14.90 -14.62 -21.02
N ALA A 632 -15.07 -15.94 -21.22
CA ALA A 632 -14.92 -16.57 -22.54
C ALA A 632 -15.94 -16.04 -23.57
N TRP A 633 -17.16 -15.74 -23.15
CA TRP A 633 -18.17 -15.13 -24.01
C TRP A 633 -17.77 -13.69 -24.42
N LEU A 634 -17.29 -12.87 -23.47
CA LEU A 634 -16.79 -11.51 -23.75
C LEU A 634 -15.64 -11.50 -24.76
N VAL A 635 -14.72 -12.48 -24.66
CA VAL A 635 -13.65 -12.66 -25.65
C VAL A 635 -14.23 -12.90 -27.05
N ARG A 636 -15.25 -13.76 -27.16
CA ARG A 636 -15.94 -14.00 -28.45
C ARG A 636 -16.64 -12.76 -29.01
N GLU A 637 -17.20 -11.90 -28.15
CA GLU A 637 -17.77 -10.60 -28.56
C GLU A 637 -16.70 -9.59 -29.00
N GLY A 638 -15.43 -9.81 -28.64
CA GLY A 638 -14.29 -8.97 -29.02
C GLY A 638 -14.03 -7.80 -28.08
N ILE A 639 -14.21 -8.02 -26.78
CA ILE A 639 -13.81 -7.07 -25.74
C ILE A 639 -12.28 -6.85 -25.75
N THR A 640 -11.81 -5.66 -25.36
CA THR A 640 -10.37 -5.35 -25.37
C THR A 640 -9.68 -5.63 -24.05
N SER A 641 -10.40 -5.56 -22.93
CA SER A 641 -9.85 -5.85 -21.59
C SER A 641 -10.91 -6.39 -20.65
N ILE A 642 -10.48 -7.22 -19.71
CA ILE A 642 -11.32 -7.78 -18.64
C ILE A 642 -10.60 -7.50 -17.32
N SER A 643 -11.26 -6.75 -16.43
CA SER A 643 -10.74 -6.49 -15.09
C SER A 643 -11.32 -7.50 -14.11
N LEU A 644 -10.43 -8.17 -13.40
CA LEU A 644 -10.72 -9.28 -12.51
C LEU A 644 -10.38 -8.92 -11.07
N ASN A 645 -11.05 -9.57 -10.15
CA ASN A 645 -10.57 -9.61 -8.78
C ASN A 645 -9.30 -10.48 -8.72
N PRO A 646 -8.30 -10.10 -7.94
CA PRO A 646 -7.02 -10.80 -7.90
C PRO A 646 -7.13 -12.31 -7.63
N ASP A 647 -8.05 -12.71 -6.77
CA ASP A 647 -8.29 -14.11 -6.38
C ASP A 647 -8.84 -15.01 -7.50
N SER A 648 -9.46 -14.43 -8.52
CA SER A 648 -9.99 -15.17 -9.68
C SER A 648 -9.13 -15.04 -10.94
N ALA A 649 -8.09 -14.19 -10.90
CA ALA A 649 -7.37 -13.76 -12.09
C ALA A 649 -6.72 -14.91 -12.86
N ILE A 650 -6.00 -15.81 -12.17
CA ILE A 650 -5.26 -16.91 -12.80
C ILE A 650 -6.21 -17.90 -13.48
N LYS A 651 -7.25 -18.33 -12.75
CA LYS A 651 -8.25 -19.25 -13.26
C LYS A 651 -8.95 -18.69 -14.50
N THR A 652 -9.32 -17.42 -14.45
CA THR A 652 -10.02 -16.76 -15.56
C THR A 652 -9.08 -16.50 -16.74
N ALA A 653 -7.80 -16.19 -16.49
CA ALA A 653 -6.78 -16.03 -17.53
C ALA A 653 -6.63 -17.29 -18.40
N LEU A 654 -6.63 -18.47 -17.77
CA LEU A 654 -6.56 -19.75 -18.50
C LEU A 654 -7.78 -19.96 -19.39
N VAL A 655 -8.98 -19.57 -18.93
CA VAL A 655 -10.21 -19.67 -19.71
C VAL A 655 -10.20 -18.68 -20.89
N ILE A 656 -9.72 -17.44 -20.69
CA ILE A 656 -9.55 -16.45 -21.74
C ILE A 656 -8.58 -16.95 -22.82
N ALA A 657 -7.42 -17.46 -22.45
CA ALA A 657 -6.42 -17.99 -23.38
C ALA A 657 -6.98 -19.16 -24.22
N LYS A 658 -7.74 -20.05 -23.60
CA LYS A 658 -8.44 -21.14 -24.30
C LYS A 658 -9.46 -20.60 -25.30
N ALA A 659 -10.29 -19.63 -24.90
CA ALA A 659 -11.29 -19.04 -25.79
C ALA A 659 -10.65 -18.37 -27.02
N GLU A 660 -9.53 -17.70 -26.86
CA GLU A 660 -8.76 -17.09 -27.97
C GLU A 660 -8.19 -18.16 -28.92
N THR A 661 -7.69 -19.28 -28.37
CA THR A 661 -7.18 -20.40 -29.17
C THR A 661 -8.28 -21.04 -30.00
N ASP A 662 -9.46 -21.28 -29.41
CA ASP A 662 -10.62 -21.85 -30.08
C ASP A 662 -11.10 -20.95 -31.25
N LEU A 663 -11.14 -19.63 -31.04
CA LEU A 663 -11.47 -18.65 -32.09
C LEU A 663 -10.46 -18.68 -33.24
N SER A 664 -9.16 -18.73 -32.95
CA SER A 664 -8.11 -18.77 -33.95
C SER A 664 -8.19 -20.05 -34.80
N GLY A 665 -8.49 -21.19 -34.19
CA GLY A 665 -8.70 -22.47 -34.87
C GLY A 665 -9.91 -22.46 -35.81
N GLN A 666 -11.02 -21.85 -35.41
CA GLN A 666 -12.23 -21.69 -36.25
C GLN A 666 -11.95 -20.83 -37.50
N PHE A 667 -11.19 -19.74 -37.36
CA PHE A 667 -10.81 -18.89 -38.50
C PHE A 667 -9.89 -19.59 -39.49
N GLN A 668 -8.99 -20.47 -39.04
CA GLN A 668 -8.15 -21.28 -39.94
C GLN A 668 -8.95 -22.33 -40.69
N THR A 669 -9.93 -22.94 -40.06
CA THR A 669 -10.81 -23.94 -40.70
C THR A 669 -11.69 -23.30 -41.76
N MET A 670 -12.23 -22.07 -41.48
CA MET A 670 -13.06 -21.33 -42.46
C MET A 670 -12.24 -20.76 -43.67
N LYS A 671 -10.94 -20.56 -43.54
CA LYS A 671 -10.08 -20.14 -44.68
C LYS A 671 -9.65 -21.32 -45.56
N ASN A 672 -9.75 -22.55 -45.05
CA ASN A 672 -9.38 -23.76 -45.76
C ASN A 672 -10.59 -24.51 -46.39
N THR A 673 -11.78 -24.00 -46.16
CA THR A 673 -13.04 -24.38 -46.86
C THR A 673 -13.46 -23.28 -47.85
#